data_c61f190cbccac8790e7d829629b10a02
#
_entry.id   c61f190cbccac8790e7d829629b10a02
#
_cell.length_a   1.000
_cell.length_b   1.000
_cell.length_c   1.000
_cell.angle_alpha   90.00
_cell.angle_beta   90.00
_cell.angle_gamma   90.00
#
_symmetry.space_group_name_H-M   'P 1'
#
loop_
_entity.id
_entity.type
_entity.pdbx_description
1 polymer ?
#
loop_
_entity_poly.entity_id
_entity_poly.type
_entity_poly.pdbx_seq_one_letter_code
_entity_poly.pdbx_strand_id
1 'polypeptide(L)'
;MKTKMLALLASVCFVGAGVVGIGQSFKHGTTQRVFGHRSVPLLTVDGLTFKDLDRNGRLDPYEDWRLPAETRAADLVKRLNVEQLAGLMVHGTLPGSGALAAIGTGNQYDLEKSRDLIVNRNISSFITRMGGDAKGLAEQNNRIQELAESSPFGIPITISTDPRHHFQNILGASSVNPAFSQWPETLGLAAIGDVDLTRRFGDIVRQEYIAVGIRESLAPQADLATEPRWARIDGTFGEDPEVAGKMTAAYIEGIQNGKDGLNRNGVAAVVKHWVGYGAVKDGWDSHNFYGRFAALDDHELAMHMIPFVAAFRSHVATVMPTYAILQGVTLNGTALEQVGAGFNQQLLTDLLRKKEGFAGLVLSDWGITEDCTEACMNGEPEGSKPTPADIGVPWGVESLSRKERFAKAINAGVDQIGGTNNPDAIVACVKNGTISRDRAEMAARSILEQKFSMGLFEDPYVDVAAAGKIVGNGEFVKAGGDAQARAVVILENKTIPNTGRKLLPLPSSKLRLYVRGIDPAVAEAAGFTVVSEVSKADLAVIHAAPPFASEHRGYFFGSRQHEGRLNYIESDPDYEALVAASKVVPTVFVTTLERPLILTNVKDKATALLGDFGIDSKEVLEVLQGRANPQGHLRFELPSSLNGVMKQNGAEPHDSAPPLYAYGYGLSY
;
A
#
# COMPACT_ATOMS: atom_id res chain seq x y z
N MET A 1 -40.80 -57.60 0.58
CA MET A 1 -40.40 -59.01 0.76
C MET A 1 -39.00 -59.05 1.32
N LYS A 2 -38.91 -59.61 2.54
CA LYS A 2 -37.76 -60.27 3.22
C LYS A 2 -36.48 -59.45 3.37
N THR A 3 -36.26 -58.74 4.47
CA THR A 3 -35.78 -59.23 5.78
C THR A 3 -34.58 -60.17 5.71
N LYS A 4 -33.42 -59.71 6.24
CA LYS A 4 -32.74 -60.42 7.34
C LYS A 4 -31.65 -59.53 7.99
N MET A 5 -31.89 -59.26 9.24
CA MET A 5 -31.03 -58.83 10.33
C MET A 5 -30.13 -60.01 10.74
N LEU A 6 -28.89 -59.76 11.13
CA LEU A 6 -28.24 -60.50 12.22
C LEU A 6 -27.21 -59.65 12.94
N ALA A 7 -27.28 -59.75 14.26
CA ALA A 7 -26.55 -58.94 15.23
C ALA A 7 -25.41 -59.72 15.89
N LEU A 8 -24.59 -58.97 16.61
CA LEU A 8 -23.73 -59.31 17.78
C LEU A 8 -22.45 -60.11 17.60
N LEU A 9 -21.33 -59.56 18.04
CA LEU A 9 -20.76 -59.82 19.36
C LEU A 9 -19.58 -58.87 19.64
N ALA A 10 -19.59 -58.32 20.84
CA ALA A 10 -18.53 -57.49 21.42
C ALA A 10 -17.38 -58.38 21.93
N SER A 11 -16.17 -57.90 21.79
CA SER A 11 -15.05 -58.35 22.65
C SER A 11 -14.15 -57.18 22.96
N VAL A 12 -14.12 -56.80 24.22
CA VAL A 12 -13.21 -55.84 24.82
C VAL A 12 -11.87 -56.54 25.04
N CYS A 13 -10.80 -55.96 24.54
CA CYS A 13 -9.44 -56.21 25.01
C CYS A 13 -8.70 -54.89 25.20
N PHE A 14 -8.38 -54.61 26.44
CA PHE A 14 -7.44 -53.58 26.87
C PHE A 14 -6.03 -54.02 26.52
N VAL A 15 -5.25 -53.27 25.77
CA VAL A 15 -3.78 -53.31 25.76
C VAL A 15 -3.20 -51.94 25.50
N GLY A 16 -2.44 -51.46 26.43
CA GLY A 16 -1.23 -50.65 26.42
C GLY A 16 -1.15 -49.43 25.53
N ALA A 17 -1.02 -48.26 26.19
CA ALA A 17 -0.58 -47.01 25.57
C ALA A 17 0.87 -47.16 25.01
N GLY A 18 0.97 -47.35 23.71
CA GLY A 18 2.21 -47.14 22.97
C GLY A 18 2.13 -45.82 22.26
N VAL A 19 3.06 -44.90 22.55
CA VAL A 19 3.29 -43.70 21.77
C VAL A 19 3.71 -44.14 20.37
N VAL A 20 2.76 -44.09 19.44
CA VAL A 20 3.07 -44.28 18.00
C VAL A 20 3.54 -42.92 17.50
N GLY A 21 4.85 -42.77 17.36
CA GLY A 21 5.43 -41.71 16.54
C GLY A 21 4.91 -41.89 15.10
N ILE A 22 4.17 -40.88 14.62
CA ILE A 22 3.71 -40.81 13.23
C ILE A 22 4.95 -40.52 12.38
N GLY A 23 5.67 -41.56 12.02
CA GLY A 23 6.67 -41.51 10.94
C GLY A 23 5.93 -41.38 9.61
N GLN A 24 5.75 -40.19 9.10
CA GLN A 24 5.37 -40.01 7.72
C GLN A 24 6.52 -40.49 6.83
N SER A 25 6.35 -41.66 6.20
CA SER A 25 7.25 -42.16 5.17
C SER A 25 7.10 -41.27 3.92
N PHE A 26 8.03 -40.35 3.73
CA PHE A 26 8.12 -39.58 2.49
C PHE A 26 8.49 -40.52 1.33
N LYS A 27 7.72 -40.45 0.24
CA LYS A 27 7.97 -41.25 -0.96
C LYS A 27 9.36 -40.95 -1.52
N HIS A 28 10.08 -41.97 -1.97
CA HIS A 28 11.29 -41.83 -2.78
C HIS A 28 11.01 -40.92 -3.98
N GLY A 29 11.66 -39.74 -4.03
CA GLY A 29 11.49 -38.76 -5.11
C GLY A 29 11.40 -37.26 -4.67
N THR A 30 11.54 -36.95 -3.38
CA THR A 30 11.57 -35.54 -2.93
C THR A 30 12.85 -34.88 -3.44
N THR A 31 12.69 -33.85 -4.28
CA THR A 31 13.84 -33.08 -4.81
C THR A 31 14.35 -32.10 -3.75
N GLN A 32 15.67 -32.02 -3.59
CA GLN A 32 16.32 -31.04 -2.72
C GLN A 32 15.89 -29.63 -3.07
N ARG A 33 15.42 -28.86 -2.09
CA ARG A 33 15.15 -27.44 -2.27
C ARG A 33 16.45 -26.64 -2.31
N VAL A 34 16.46 -25.61 -3.15
CA VAL A 34 17.50 -24.57 -3.10
C VAL A 34 17.29 -23.75 -1.83
N PHE A 35 18.36 -23.47 -1.10
CA PHE A 35 18.33 -22.62 0.08
C PHE A 35 19.59 -21.75 0.17
N GLY A 36 19.42 -20.56 0.76
CA GLY A 36 20.50 -19.65 1.08
C GLY A 36 20.86 -19.71 2.58
N HIS A 37 22.13 -19.76 2.91
CA HIS A 37 22.62 -19.69 4.29
C HIS A 37 23.97 -18.97 4.34
N ARG A 38 24.38 -18.50 5.51
CA ARG A 38 25.67 -17.87 5.75
C ARG A 38 26.41 -18.49 6.92
N SER A 39 25.78 -18.54 8.09
CA SER A 39 26.41 -18.94 9.35
C SER A 39 25.74 -20.13 10.02
N VAL A 40 24.51 -20.46 9.63
CA VAL A 40 23.75 -21.54 10.24
C VAL A 40 24.34 -22.90 9.82
N PRO A 41 24.49 -23.88 10.74
CA PRO A 41 24.91 -25.24 10.39
C PRO A 41 23.92 -25.94 9.46
N LEU A 42 24.39 -26.94 8.76
CA LEU A 42 23.56 -27.78 7.89
C LEU A 42 23.48 -29.20 8.43
N LEU A 43 22.31 -29.80 8.33
CA LEU A 43 22.02 -31.19 8.66
C LEU A 43 21.76 -31.98 7.38
N THR A 44 22.19 -33.25 7.38
CA THR A 44 21.82 -34.20 6.31
C THR A 44 20.97 -35.31 6.93
N VAL A 45 19.70 -35.39 6.46
CA VAL A 45 18.74 -36.39 6.90
C VAL A 45 18.10 -37.04 5.66
N ASP A 46 18.10 -38.36 5.57
CA ASP A 46 17.57 -39.13 4.42
C ASP A 46 18.15 -38.69 3.06
N GLY A 47 19.40 -38.25 3.04
CA GLY A 47 20.09 -37.79 1.83
C GLY A 47 19.70 -36.35 1.39
N LEU A 48 18.89 -35.63 2.17
CA LEU A 48 18.49 -34.25 1.95
C LEU A 48 19.16 -33.33 2.97
N THR A 49 19.38 -32.10 2.57
CA THR A 49 20.03 -31.08 3.40
C THR A 49 18.98 -30.11 3.99
N PHE A 50 19.19 -29.74 5.26
CA PHE A 50 18.35 -28.85 6.04
C PHE A 50 19.24 -27.84 6.79
N LYS A 51 18.66 -26.71 7.20
CA LYS A 51 19.32 -25.75 8.11
C LYS A 51 19.04 -26.16 9.55
N ASP A 52 20.07 -26.19 10.39
CA ASP A 52 19.99 -26.34 11.85
C ASP A 52 19.87 -24.94 12.47
N LEU A 53 18.66 -24.39 12.44
CA LEU A 53 18.42 -22.98 12.75
C LEU A 53 18.58 -22.66 14.24
N ASP A 54 18.28 -23.60 15.12
CA ASP A 54 18.48 -23.46 16.58
C ASP A 54 19.82 -24.08 17.07
N ARG A 55 20.61 -24.64 16.15
CA ARG A 55 21.94 -25.21 16.39
C ARG A 55 21.96 -26.35 17.40
N ASN A 56 20.88 -27.14 17.46
CA ASN A 56 20.76 -28.26 18.39
C ASN A 56 21.26 -29.61 17.82
N GLY A 57 21.66 -29.65 16.53
CA GLY A 57 22.18 -30.81 15.84
C GLY A 57 21.10 -31.85 15.45
N ARG A 58 19.84 -31.46 15.44
CA ARG A 58 18.68 -32.32 15.10
C ARG A 58 17.78 -31.60 14.10
N LEU A 59 17.09 -32.35 13.27
CA LEU A 59 16.08 -31.79 12.39
C LEU A 59 14.76 -31.65 13.15
N ASP A 60 14.42 -30.44 13.51
CA ASP A 60 13.15 -30.11 14.15
C ASP A 60 12.03 -29.91 13.10
N PRO A 61 10.74 -30.11 13.47
CA PRO A 61 9.64 -29.94 12.52
C PRO A 61 9.59 -28.58 11.83
N TYR A 62 9.95 -27.47 12.52
CA TYR A 62 9.96 -26.15 11.91
C TYR A 62 11.07 -25.95 10.87
N GLU A 63 12.15 -26.72 10.94
CA GLU A 63 13.29 -26.71 10.01
C GLU A 63 13.05 -27.60 8.79
N ASP A 64 12.14 -28.56 8.92
CA ASP A 64 11.83 -29.52 7.84
C ASP A 64 10.97 -28.84 6.77
N TRP A 65 11.64 -28.39 5.71
CA TRP A 65 11.00 -27.73 4.57
C TRP A 65 10.05 -28.62 3.76
N ARG A 66 9.97 -29.93 4.07
CA ARG A 66 9.01 -30.86 3.47
C ARG A 66 7.62 -30.72 4.09
N LEU A 67 7.53 -30.19 5.31
CA LEU A 67 6.28 -30.03 6.05
C LEU A 67 5.52 -28.76 5.61
N PRO A 68 4.18 -28.74 5.74
CA PRO A 68 3.35 -27.55 5.50
C PRO A 68 3.72 -26.38 6.42
N ALA A 69 3.49 -25.15 5.93
CA ALA A 69 3.77 -23.92 6.68
C ALA A 69 3.09 -23.90 8.05
N GLU A 70 1.82 -24.32 8.12
CA GLU A 70 1.02 -24.37 9.34
C GLU A 70 1.61 -25.32 10.39
N THR A 71 2.13 -26.47 9.95
CA THR A 71 2.79 -27.45 10.82
C THR A 71 4.09 -26.89 11.40
N ARG A 72 4.88 -26.25 10.56
CA ARG A 72 6.16 -25.64 10.93
C ARG A 72 5.95 -24.48 11.90
N ALA A 73 5.01 -23.59 11.61
CA ALA A 73 4.66 -22.48 12.47
C ALA A 73 4.13 -22.95 13.85
N ALA A 74 3.27 -23.96 13.87
CA ALA A 74 2.74 -24.55 15.11
C ALA A 74 3.83 -25.21 15.98
N ASP A 75 4.88 -25.76 15.38
CA ASP A 75 6.02 -26.29 16.13
C ASP A 75 6.89 -25.15 16.70
N LEU A 76 7.27 -24.19 15.86
CA LEU A 76 8.15 -23.10 16.27
C LEU A 76 7.55 -22.24 17.40
N VAL A 77 6.26 -21.88 17.30
CA VAL A 77 5.56 -21.08 18.32
C VAL A 77 5.68 -21.71 19.71
N LYS A 78 5.60 -23.03 19.83
CA LYS A 78 5.69 -23.72 21.13
C LYS A 78 7.09 -23.64 21.78
N ARG A 79 8.11 -23.35 20.98
CA ARG A 79 9.51 -23.21 21.41
C ARG A 79 9.84 -21.79 21.90
N LEU A 80 9.01 -20.81 21.51
CA LEU A 80 9.27 -19.40 21.78
C LEU A 80 8.89 -19.00 23.22
N ASN A 81 9.75 -18.20 23.83
CA ASN A 81 9.42 -17.51 25.07
C ASN A 81 8.56 -16.26 24.84
N VAL A 82 8.16 -15.58 25.92
CA VAL A 82 7.27 -14.41 25.83
C VAL A 82 7.92 -13.24 25.10
N GLU A 83 9.21 -13.03 25.29
CA GLU A 83 9.99 -11.97 24.63
C GLU A 83 10.06 -12.19 23.11
N GLN A 84 10.23 -13.44 22.69
CA GLN A 84 10.27 -13.83 21.28
C GLN A 84 8.89 -13.73 20.63
N LEU A 85 7.83 -14.16 21.30
CA LEU A 85 6.46 -13.98 20.84
C LEU A 85 6.13 -12.50 20.65
N ALA A 86 6.48 -11.65 21.64
CA ALA A 86 6.23 -10.22 21.59
C ALA A 86 7.04 -9.53 20.46
N GLY A 87 8.28 -9.96 20.22
CA GLY A 87 9.08 -9.46 19.12
C GLY A 87 8.48 -9.73 17.75
N LEU A 88 7.90 -10.94 17.53
CA LEU A 88 7.16 -11.26 16.31
C LEU A 88 5.94 -10.34 16.11
N MET A 89 5.23 -10.00 17.19
CA MET A 89 4.02 -9.18 17.16
C MET A 89 4.27 -7.69 16.91
N VAL A 90 5.52 -7.30 16.60
CA VAL A 90 5.91 -5.92 16.25
C VAL A 90 6.36 -5.86 14.81
N HIS A 91 5.85 -4.87 14.08
CA HIS A 91 6.35 -4.48 12.76
C HIS A 91 7.03 -3.12 12.88
N GLY A 92 8.35 -3.18 13.00
CA GLY A 92 9.17 -2.01 13.28
C GLY A 92 9.56 -1.22 12.03
N THR A 93 10.46 -0.27 12.24
CA THR A 93 11.14 0.47 11.18
C THR A 93 12.63 0.16 11.23
N LEU A 94 13.22 -0.30 10.12
CA LEU A 94 14.67 -0.46 10.01
C LEU A 94 15.35 0.91 10.12
N PRO A 95 16.24 1.10 11.10
CA PRO A 95 16.93 2.38 11.26
C PRO A 95 17.88 2.62 10.09
N GLY A 96 17.71 3.75 9.40
CA GLY A 96 18.63 4.22 8.37
C GLY A 96 19.82 5.00 8.95
N SER A 97 20.69 5.48 8.07
CA SER A 97 21.75 6.43 8.39
C SER A 97 21.41 7.83 7.90
N GLY A 98 21.52 8.86 8.75
CA GLY A 98 21.28 10.26 8.37
C GLY A 98 20.25 11.00 9.21
N ALA A 99 19.84 12.17 8.79
CA ALA A 99 19.00 13.10 9.56
C ALA A 99 17.56 12.57 9.83
N LEU A 100 17.02 11.72 8.96
CA LEU A 100 15.71 11.09 9.10
C LEU A 100 15.82 9.58 9.34
N ALA A 101 16.90 9.15 9.97
CA ALA A 101 17.21 7.74 10.27
C ALA A 101 16.09 7.04 11.06
N ALA A 102 15.43 7.76 11.97
CA ALA A 102 14.39 7.20 12.84
C ALA A 102 13.16 6.68 12.07
N ILE A 103 12.88 7.26 10.90
CA ILE A 103 11.77 6.85 10.03
C ILE A 103 12.22 5.94 8.88
N GLY A 104 13.45 5.41 8.94
CA GLY A 104 13.96 4.41 8.01
C GLY A 104 14.44 4.94 6.65
N THR A 105 14.62 6.26 6.49
CA THR A 105 15.17 6.85 5.27
C THR A 105 16.70 6.85 5.28
N GLY A 106 17.28 6.85 4.09
CA GLY A 106 18.74 6.86 3.89
C GLY A 106 19.17 5.93 2.77
N ASN A 107 20.47 5.72 2.61
CA ASN A 107 21.05 4.82 1.61
C ASN A 107 21.75 3.60 2.24
N GLN A 108 21.81 3.54 3.56
CA GLN A 108 22.40 2.44 4.33
C GLN A 108 21.64 2.26 5.64
N TYR A 109 21.57 1.02 6.13
CA TYR A 109 21.06 0.74 7.46
C TYR A 109 22.12 1.01 8.55
N ASP A 110 21.66 1.43 9.72
CA ASP A 110 22.43 1.38 10.95
C ASP A 110 22.43 -0.07 11.46
N LEU A 111 23.46 -0.83 11.09
CA LEU A 111 23.53 -2.26 11.40
C LEU A 111 23.69 -2.55 12.90
N GLU A 112 24.23 -1.63 13.69
CA GLU A 112 24.35 -1.81 15.15
C GLU A 112 22.97 -1.72 15.79
N LYS A 113 22.20 -0.67 15.49
CA LYS A 113 20.81 -0.56 15.95
C LYS A 113 19.92 -1.67 15.40
N SER A 114 20.11 -2.05 14.13
CA SER A 114 19.37 -3.18 13.54
C SER A 114 19.64 -4.49 14.26
N ARG A 115 20.90 -4.74 14.66
CA ARG A 115 21.27 -5.91 15.46
C ARG A 115 20.54 -5.92 16.82
N ASP A 116 20.49 -4.78 17.52
CA ASP A 116 19.76 -4.70 18.79
C ASP A 116 18.27 -5.08 18.62
N LEU A 117 17.61 -4.51 17.59
CA LEU A 117 16.20 -4.80 17.31
C LEU A 117 15.96 -6.27 16.94
N ILE A 118 16.81 -6.85 16.10
CA ILE A 118 16.63 -8.20 15.57
C ILE A 118 17.04 -9.26 16.60
N VAL A 119 18.24 -9.14 17.18
CA VAL A 119 18.82 -10.19 18.02
C VAL A 119 18.39 -10.07 19.47
N ASN A 120 18.35 -8.85 20.04
CA ASN A 120 18.04 -8.65 21.44
C ASN A 120 16.53 -8.47 21.70
N ARG A 121 15.83 -7.79 20.78
CA ARG A 121 14.37 -7.54 20.91
C ARG A 121 13.51 -8.52 20.09
N ASN A 122 14.12 -9.44 19.35
CA ASN A 122 13.49 -10.49 18.57
C ASN A 122 12.47 -9.99 17.52
N ILE A 123 12.61 -8.75 17.02
CA ILE A 123 11.71 -8.20 16.00
C ILE A 123 12.09 -8.80 14.65
N SER A 124 11.11 -9.32 13.91
CA SER A 124 11.36 -10.01 12.65
C SER A 124 10.60 -9.45 11.45
N SER A 125 9.92 -8.33 11.61
CA SER A 125 9.23 -7.63 10.52
C SER A 125 9.51 -6.14 10.59
N PHE A 126 9.91 -5.54 9.46
CA PHE A 126 10.27 -4.13 9.42
C PHE A 126 9.89 -3.50 8.09
N ILE A 127 9.43 -2.25 8.14
CA ILE A 127 9.35 -1.40 6.96
C ILE A 127 10.72 -0.82 6.62
N THR A 128 11.01 -0.73 5.31
CA THR A 128 12.14 0.04 4.76
C THR A 128 11.65 1.21 3.91
N ARG A 129 12.25 2.38 4.14
CA ARG A 129 12.10 3.58 3.28
C ARG A 129 13.44 3.98 2.68
N MET A 130 14.37 3.02 2.61
CA MET A 130 15.67 3.26 1.99
C MET A 130 15.55 3.60 0.51
N GLY A 131 16.30 4.63 0.09
CA GLY A 131 16.55 4.97 -1.31
C GLY A 131 17.75 4.21 -1.88
N GLY A 132 18.28 4.71 -3.00
CA GLY A 132 19.44 4.16 -3.68
C GLY A 132 19.10 3.22 -4.83
N ASP A 133 20.16 2.63 -5.43
CA ASP A 133 20.00 1.72 -6.54
C ASP A 133 19.64 0.29 -6.10
N ALA A 134 19.24 -0.54 -7.05
CA ALA A 134 18.79 -1.90 -6.79
C ALA A 134 19.87 -2.79 -6.14
N LYS A 135 21.13 -2.62 -6.50
CA LYS A 135 22.23 -3.42 -5.94
C LYS A 135 22.48 -3.04 -4.50
N GLY A 136 22.53 -1.73 -4.19
CA GLY A 136 22.68 -1.24 -2.83
C GLY A 136 21.55 -1.70 -1.92
N LEU A 137 20.29 -1.64 -2.39
CA LEU A 137 19.14 -2.17 -1.63
C LEU A 137 19.28 -3.68 -1.36
N ALA A 138 19.62 -4.46 -2.37
CA ALA A 138 19.82 -5.91 -2.23
C ALA A 138 20.94 -6.27 -1.25
N GLU A 139 22.08 -5.56 -1.33
CA GLU A 139 23.20 -5.74 -0.38
C GLU A 139 22.79 -5.43 1.06
N GLN A 140 22.14 -4.31 1.28
CA GLN A 140 21.69 -3.89 2.61
C GLN A 140 20.67 -4.87 3.18
N ASN A 141 19.70 -5.32 2.38
CA ASN A 141 18.70 -6.29 2.82
C ASN A 141 19.32 -7.66 3.12
N ASN A 142 20.32 -8.10 2.36
CA ASN A 142 21.07 -9.33 2.68
C ASN A 142 21.78 -9.22 4.06
N ARG A 143 22.36 -8.06 4.40
CA ARG A 143 22.99 -7.85 5.72
C ARG A 143 21.97 -7.95 6.87
N ILE A 144 20.75 -7.47 6.67
CA ILE A 144 19.67 -7.62 7.65
C ILE A 144 19.32 -9.10 7.84
N GLN A 145 19.27 -9.89 6.76
CA GLN A 145 19.01 -11.33 6.85
C GLN A 145 20.18 -12.09 7.53
N GLU A 146 21.42 -11.66 7.37
CA GLU A 146 22.58 -12.22 8.08
C GLU A 146 22.47 -12.01 9.59
N LEU A 147 21.97 -10.85 10.04
CA LEU A 147 21.69 -10.61 11.45
C LEU A 147 20.60 -11.56 11.97
N ALA A 148 19.54 -11.75 11.21
CA ALA A 148 18.44 -12.65 11.54
C ALA A 148 18.89 -14.11 11.65
N GLU A 149 19.69 -14.58 10.69
CA GLU A 149 20.24 -15.96 10.70
C GLU A 149 21.14 -16.23 11.92
N SER A 150 21.78 -15.16 12.45
CA SER A 150 22.63 -15.26 13.66
C SER A 150 21.83 -15.30 14.97
N SER A 151 20.52 -14.99 14.94
CA SER A 151 19.64 -14.96 16.11
C SER A 151 19.19 -16.36 16.54
N PRO A 152 18.66 -16.54 17.76
CA PRO A 152 18.00 -17.78 18.17
C PRO A 152 16.87 -18.14 17.19
N PHE A 153 16.75 -19.42 16.82
CA PHE A 153 15.80 -19.97 15.86
C PHE A 153 15.92 -19.45 14.42
N GLY A 154 16.89 -18.55 14.10
CA GLY A 154 17.16 -18.06 12.75
C GLY A 154 15.93 -17.52 12.01
N ILE A 155 14.98 -16.87 12.72
CA ILE A 155 13.74 -16.38 12.13
C ILE A 155 14.05 -15.26 11.13
N PRO A 156 13.74 -15.43 9.83
CA PRO A 156 14.09 -14.47 8.80
C PRO A 156 13.25 -13.19 8.90
N ILE A 157 13.81 -12.08 8.42
CA ILE A 157 13.11 -10.79 8.42
C ILE A 157 12.14 -10.69 7.25
N THR A 158 10.88 -10.34 7.54
CA THR A 158 9.98 -9.78 6.52
C THR A 158 10.29 -8.31 6.35
N ILE A 159 10.78 -7.92 5.18
CA ILE A 159 11.02 -6.52 4.83
C ILE A 159 9.82 -6.02 4.02
N SER A 160 9.12 -5.03 4.55
CA SER A 160 7.99 -4.36 3.90
C SER A 160 8.38 -3.00 3.34
N THR A 161 7.54 -2.45 2.47
CA THR A 161 7.66 -1.09 1.95
C THR A 161 6.31 -0.51 1.58
N ASP A 162 6.18 0.82 1.69
CA ASP A 162 5.16 1.57 0.96
C ASP A 162 5.42 1.48 -0.55
N PRO A 163 4.42 1.70 -1.44
CA PRO A 163 4.57 1.67 -2.89
C PRO A 163 5.75 2.50 -3.40
N ARG A 164 6.51 1.97 -4.38
CA ARG A 164 7.73 2.60 -4.93
C ARG A 164 7.64 2.98 -6.40
N HIS A 165 6.58 2.57 -7.07
CA HIS A 165 6.45 2.57 -8.52
C HIS A 165 5.65 3.75 -9.08
N HIS A 166 5.22 4.68 -8.22
CA HIS A 166 4.35 5.79 -8.58
C HIS A 166 5.10 7.14 -8.54
N PHE A 167 4.40 8.23 -8.76
CA PHE A 167 4.95 9.58 -8.82
C PHE A 167 4.80 10.34 -7.51
N GLN A 168 3.71 10.09 -6.77
CA GLN A 168 3.47 10.76 -5.50
C GLN A 168 4.38 10.21 -4.40
N ASN A 169 5.07 11.13 -3.72
CA ASN A 169 5.97 10.79 -2.61
C ASN A 169 5.43 11.40 -1.32
N ILE A 170 4.46 10.72 -0.71
CA ILE A 170 3.85 11.12 0.56
C ILE A 170 4.31 10.16 1.65
N LEU A 171 4.99 10.71 2.67
CA LEU A 171 5.44 9.93 3.82
C LEU A 171 4.25 9.23 4.50
N GLY A 172 4.36 7.91 4.68
CA GLY A 172 3.30 7.07 5.23
C GLY A 172 2.33 6.52 4.19
N ALA A 173 2.42 6.94 2.92
CA ALA A 173 1.60 6.42 1.82
C ALA A 173 2.43 5.85 0.67
N SER A 174 3.58 6.44 0.35
CA SER A 174 4.46 6.01 -0.73
C SER A 174 5.94 6.20 -0.37
N SER A 175 6.82 5.50 -1.08
CA SER A 175 8.28 5.58 -0.98
C SER A 175 8.90 5.54 -2.36
N VAL A 176 8.58 6.52 -3.19
CA VAL A 176 8.99 6.58 -4.60
C VAL A 176 10.51 6.42 -4.73
N ASN A 177 10.92 5.54 -5.63
CA ASN A 177 12.32 5.34 -5.94
C ASN A 177 12.51 5.16 -7.46
N PRO A 178 13.16 6.10 -8.15
CA PRO A 178 13.33 6.09 -9.60
C PRO A 178 14.20 4.94 -10.13
N ALA A 179 14.80 4.12 -9.26
CA ALA A 179 15.46 2.88 -9.68
C ALA A 179 14.45 1.81 -10.13
N PHE A 180 13.22 1.87 -9.64
CA PHE A 180 12.13 0.97 -10.04
C PHE A 180 11.42 1.50 -11.28
N SER A 181 10.70 0.64 -12.01
CA SER A 181 9.84 1.07 -13.11
C SER A 181 8.75 2.01 -12.60
N GLN A 182 8.50 3.11 -13.32
CA GLN A 182 7.53 4.13 -12.91
C GLN A 182 6.21 3.94 -13.66
N TRP A 183 5.09 3.94 -12.92
CA TRP A 183 3.74 3.67 -13.38
C TRP A 183 2.80 4.78 -12.93
N PRO A 184 1.67 5.01 -13.62
CA PRO A 184 0.67 5.94 -13.09
C PRO A 184 0.20 5.46 -11.73
N GLU A 185 -0.36 6.36 -10.91
CA GLU A 185 -1.00 5.99 -9.65
C GLU A 185 -2.06 4.90 -9.88
N THR A 186 -2.46 4.19 -8.83
CA THR A 186 -3.48 3.13 -8.94
C THR A 186 -4.79 3.64 -9.53
N LEU A 187 -5.13 4.89 -9.26
CA LEU A 187 -6.27 5.57 -9.87
C LEU A 187 -6.12 5.66 -11.41
N GLY A 188 -4.91 5.86 -11.92
CA GLY A 188 -4.62 5.85 -13.36
C GLY A 188 -4.74 4.45 -13.98
N LEU A 189 -4.33 3.40 -13.26
CA LEU A 189 -4.59 2.02 -13.70
C LEU A 189 -6.09 1.75 -13.79
N ALA A 190 -6.87 2.23 -12.82
CA ALA A 190 -8.33 2.15 -12.87
C ALA A 190 -8.90 2.97 -14.03
N ALA A 191 -8.35 4.16 -14.33
CA ALA A 191 -8.77 4.99 -15.46
C ALA A 191 -8.65 4.25 -16.80
N ILE A 192 -7.60 3.45 -17.01
CA ILE A 192 -7.46 2.58 -18.18
C ILE A 192 -8.56 1.49 -18.17
N GLY A 193 -8.93 0.97 -17.00
CA GLY A 193 -9.97 -0.06 -16.86
C GLY A 193 -9.55 -1.47 -17.29
N ASP A 194 -8.26 -1.72 -17.46
CA ASP A 194 -7.69 -2.99 -17.91
C ASP A 194 -7.23 -3.82 -16.69
N VAL A 195 -8.08 -4.78 -16.30
CA VAL A 195 -7.83 -5.68 -15.15
C VAL A 195 -6.57 -6.52 -15.33
N ASP A 196 -6.28 -6.96 -16.56
CA ASP A 196 -5.10 -7.79 -16.83
C ASP A 196 -3.81 -6.95 -16.79
N LEU A 197 -3.87 -5.69 -17.21
CA LEU A 197 -2.77 -4.74 -17.04
C LEU A 197 -2.49 -4.51 -15.54
N THR A 198 -3.53 -4.34 -14.72
CA THR A 198 -3.38 -4.15 -13.27
C THR A 198 -2.75 -5.39 -12.61
N ARG A 199 -3.15 -6.59 -13.04
CA ARG A 199 -2.51 -7.85 -12.59
C ARG A 199 -1.03 -7.91 -13.03
N ARG A 200 -0.74 -7.53 -14.28
CA ARG A 200 0.64 -7.46 -14.79
C ARG A 200 1.48 -6.45 -14.03
N PHE A 201 0.92 -5.30 -13.69
CA PHE A 201 1.56 -4.31 -12.83
C PHE A 201 1.95 -4.92 -11.48
N GLY A 202 1.00 -5.58 -10.78
CA GLY A 202 1.26 -6.28 -9.53
C GLY A 202 2.38 -7.33 -9.67
N ASP A 203 2.41 -8.07 -10.78
CA ASP A 203 3.46 -9.06 -11.05
C ASP A 203 4.85 -8.42 -11.29
N ILE A 204 4.91 -7.27 -11.97
CA ILE A 204 6.15 -6.51 -12.15
C ILE A 204 6.65 -5.98 -10.80
N VAL A 205 5.78 -5.37 -10.00
CA VAL A 205 6.09 -4.94 -8.62
C VAL A 205 6.67 -6.10 -7.81
N ARG A 206 6.03 -7.28 -7.86
CA ARG A 206 6.50 -8.50 -7.20
C ARG A 206 7.92 -8.87 -7.62
N GLN A 207 8.21 -8.88 -8.92
CA GLN A 207 9.52 -9.26 -9.45
C GLN A 207 10.60 -8.27 -9.00
N GLU A 208 10.33 -6.97 -9.07
CA GLU A 208 11.27 -5.94 -8.66
C GLU A 208 11.49 -5.97 -7.14
N TYR A 209 10.44 -6.20 -6.34
CA TYR A 209 10.55 -6.30 -4.88
C TYR A 209 11.35 -7.51 -4.44
N ILE A 210 11.04 -8.70 -4.98
CA ILE A 210 11.79 -9.93 -4.66
C ILE A 210 13.27 -9.76 -5.01
N ALA A 211 13.58 -9.13 -6.14
CA ALA A 211 14.96 -8.94 -6.58
C ALA A 211 15.83 -8.15 -5.58
N VAL A 212 15.23 -7.28 -4.78
CA VAL A 212 15.92 -6.52 -3.72
C VAL A 212 15.63 -7.03 -2.31
N GLY A 213 14.92 -8.15 -2.15
CA GLY A 213 14.63 -8.75 -0.84
C GLY A 213 13.45 -8.15 -0.08
N ILE A 214 12.61 -7.34 -0.73
CA ILE A 214 11.31 -6.88 -0.17
C ILE A 214 10.29 -8.00 -0.36
N ARG A 215 9.60 -8.39 0.71
CA ARG A 215 8.68 -9.52 0.71
C ARG A 215 7.26 -9.20 1.21
N GLU A 216 7.02 -7.92 1.54
CA GLU A 216 5.69 -7.43 1.90
C GLU A 216 5.48 -6.02 1.33
N SER A 217 4.32 -5.79 0.72
CA SER A 217 3.90 -4.51 0.15
C SER A 217 2.73 -3.96 0.94
N LEU A 218 2.85 -2.73 1.46
CA LEU A 218 1.77 -2.03 2.16
C LEU A 218 0.77 -1.45 1.15
N ALA A 219 0.27 -2.32 0.28
CA ALA A 219 -0.65 -2.06 -0.82
C ALA A 219 -1.42 -3.35 -1.21
N PRO A 220 -2.56 -3.23 -1.90
CA PRO A 220 -3.19 -2.04 -2.45
C PRO A 220 -4.07 -1.28 -1.46
N GLN A 221 -4.38 -0.01 -1.80
CA GLN A 221 -5.39 0.78 -1.11
C GLN A 221 -6.76 0.51 -1.73
N ALA A 222 -7.64 -0.15 -0.98
CA ALA A 222 -8.98 -0.57 -1.42
C ALA A 222 -10.09 0.38 -0.97
N ASP A 223 -9.72 1.54 -0.39
CA ASP A 223 -10.65 2.59 -0.02
C ASP A 223 -11.36 3.16 -1.25
N LEU A 224 -12.61 3.63 -1.09
CA LEU A 224 -13.34 4.31 -2.16
C LEU A 224 -13.05 5.80 -2.16
N ALA A 225 -12.98 6.41 -3.34
CA ALA A 225 -12.73 7.84 -3.53
C ALA A 225 -14.02 8.68 -3.42
N THR A 226 -14.81 8.51 -2.36
CA THR A 226 -16.13 9.09 -2.23
C THR A 226 -16.12 10.54 -1.70
N GLU A 227 -15.18 10.90 -0.82
CA GLU A 227 -15.02 12.28 -0.34
C GLU A 227 -14.02 13.04 -1.23
N PRO A 228 -14.46 13.96 -2.10
CA PRO A 228 -13.60 14.58 -3.11
C PRO A 228 -12.42 15.40 -2.56
N ARG A 229 -12.52 15.88 -1.30
CA ARG A 229 -11.47 16.69 -0.66
C ARG A 229 -10.36 15.88 -0.04
N TRP A 230 -10.54 14.55 0.11
CA TRP A 230 -9.58 13.68 0.76
C TRP A 230 -8.25 13.61 -0.01
N ALA A 231 -7.14 13.79 0.72
CA ALA A 231 -5.80 13.94 0.13
C ALA A 231 -5.16 12.61 -0.34
N ARG A 232 -5.85 11.46 -0.22
CA ARG A 232 -5.31 10.14 -0.56
C ARG A 232 -6.11 9.39 -1.64
N ILE A 233 -6.89 10.14 -2.40
CA ILE A 233 -7.74 9.59 -3.50
C ILE A 233 -6.90 8.93 -4.59
N ASP A 234 -5.77 9.50 -4.95
CA ASP A 234 -4.85 9.02 -5.99
C ASP A 234 -4.36 7.59 -5.78
N GLY A 235 -4.20 7.18 -4.51
CA GLY A 235 -3.82 5.80 -4.14
C GLY A 235 -4.96 4.78 -4.24
N THR A 236 -6.21 5.20 -4.54
CA THR A 236 -7.39 4.34 -4.68
C THR A 236 -7.59 3.85 -6.12
N PHE A 237 -8.61 3.04 -6.33
CA PHE A 237 -9.09 2.68 -7.68
C PHE A 237 -10.37 3.44 -8.10
N GLY A 238 -10.69 4.55 -7.42
CA GLY A 238 -11.84 5.41 -7.71
C GLY A 238 -13.02 5.21 -6.75
N GLU A 239 -14.14 5.81 -7.09
CA GLU A 239 -15.33 5.84 -6.22
C GLU A 239 -16.27 4.64 -6.43
N ASP A 240 -16.25 3.98 -7.60
CA ASP A 240 -17.11 2.84 -7.89
C ASP A 240 -16.65 1.57 -7.17
N PRO A 241 -17.46 0.98 -6.28
CA PRO A 241 -17.03 -0.15 -5.44
C PRO A 241 -16.75 -1.42 -6.23
N GLU A 242 -17.46 -1.68 -7.33
CA GLU A 242 -17.26 -2.88 -8.15
C GLU A 242 -15.98 -2.78 -8.99
N VAL A 243 -15.70 -1.61 -9.55
CA VAL A 243 -14.43 -1.36 -10.26
C VAL A 243 -13.26 -1.43 -9.30
N ALA A 244 -13.35 -0.75 -8.16
CA ALA A 244 -12.32 -0.80 -7.13
C ALA A 244 -12.06 -2.24 -6.66
N GLY A 245 -13.11 -3.03 -6.47
CA GLY A 245 -13.00 -4.45 -6.10
C GLY A 245 -12.25 -5.29 -7.14
N LYS A 246 -12.59 -5.15 -8.43
CA LYS A 246 -11.92 -5.89 -9.52
C LYS A 246 -10.44 -5.52 -9.65
N MET A 247 -10.11 -4.23 -9.53
CA MET A 247 -8.74 -3.75 -9.63
C MET A 247 -7.91 -4.17 -8.40
N THR A 248 -8.47 -4.07 -7.19
CA THR A 248 -7.87 -4.55 -5.95
C THR A 248 -7.53 -6.04 -6.04
N ALA A 249 -8.48 -6.88 -6.47
CA ALA A 249 -8.27 -8.31 -6.65
C ALA A 249 -7.15 -8.61 -7.65
N ALA A 250 -7.14 -7.94 -8.80
CA ALA A 250 -6.12 -8.12 -9.84
C ALA A 250 -4.72 -7.72 -9.35
N TYR A 251 -4.60 -6.62 -8.62
CA TYR A 251 -3.34 -6.19 -8.01
C TYR A 251 -2.80 -7.27 -7.05
N ILE A 252 -3.67 -7.77 -6.14
CA ILE A 252 -3.32 -8.80 -5.16
C ILE A 252 -2.88 -10.10 -5.87
N GLU A 253 -3.63 -10.55 -6.87
CA GLU A 253 -3.29 -11.74 -7.65
C GLU A 253 -1.92 -11.61 -8.34
N GLY A 254 -1.59 -10.41 -8.84
CA GLY A 254 -0.29 -10.13 -9.44
C GLY A 254 0.85 -10.18 -8.41
N ILE A 255 0.72 -9.44 -7.32
CA ILE A 255 1.80 -9.31 -6.34
C ILE A 255 2.00 -10.57 -5.49
N GLN A 256 0.95 -11.35 -5.23
CA GLN A 256 1.05 -12.63 -4.52
C GLN A 256 1.40 -13.82 -5.42
N ASN A 257 1.56 -13.58 -6.74
CA ASN A 257 1.90 -14.58 -7.76
C ASN A 257 0.82 -15.67 -7.93
N GLY A 258 -0.44 -15.28 -8.00
CA GLY A 258 -1.55 -16.16 -8.32
C GLY A 258 -2.84 -15.90 -7.54
N LYS A 259 -3.87 -16.66 -7.90
CA LYS A 259 -5.21 -16.55 -7.33
C LYS A 259 -5.40 -17.34 -6.03
N ASP A 260 -4.51 -18.29 -5.77
CA ASP A 260 -4.61 -19.22 -4.63
C ASP A 260 -3.94 -18.66 -3.36
N GLY A 261 -3.68 -17.36 -3.34
CA GLY A 261 -3.05 -16.66 -2.23
C GLY A 261 -1.52 -16.65 -2.27
N LEU A 262 -0.93 -16.27 -1.14
CA LEU A 262 0.50 -16.09 -1.00
C LEU A 262 1.28 -17.41 -1.16
N ASN A 263 2.33 -17.38 -1.96
CA ASN A 263 3.20 -18.52 -2.20
C ASN A 263 4.68 -18.11 -2.16
N ARG A 264 5.58 -19.09 -2.34
CA ARG A 264 7.04 -18.89 -2.24
C ARG A 264 7.59 -17.80 -3.14
N ASN A 265 7.00 -17.62 -4.33
CA ASN A 265 7.42 -16.64 -5.31
C ASN A 265 6.59 -15.33 -5.21
N GLY A 266 5.75 -15.21 -4.20
CA GLY A 266 4.90 -14.04 -3.96
C GLY A 266 5.54 -13.02 -3.02
N VAL A 267 4.98 -11.83 -3.05
CA VAL A 267 5.14 -10.77 -2.05
C VAL A 267 3.82 -10.63 -1.32
N ALA A 268 3.82 -10.60 0.01
CA ALA A 268 2.60 -10.45 0.78
C ALA A 268 1.95 -9.09 0.50
N ALA A 269 0.70 -9.11 0.07
CA ALA A 269 -0.10 -7.90 -0.09
C ALA A 269 -0.76 -7.52 1.22
N VAL A 270 -0.77 -6.23 1.54
CA VAL A 270 -1.49 -5.65 2.68
C VAL A 270 -2.62 -4.78 2.14
N VAL A 271 -3.85 -5.33 2.08
CA VAL A 271 -5.00 -4.53 1.66
C VAL A 271 -5.38 -3.55 2.75
N LYS A 272 -5.58 -2.28 2.38
CA LYS A 272 -5.82 -1.18 3.32
C LYS A 272 -6.83 -0.17 2.78
N HIS A 273 -7.52 0.58 3.64
CA HIS A 273 -7.50 0.52 5.09
C HIS A 273 -8.89 0.06 5.58
N TRP A 274 -8.98 -1.09 6.18
CA TRP A 274 -10.22 -1.68 6.66
C TRP A 274 -10.83 -0.84 7.77
N VAL A 275 -11.99 -0.16 7.62
CA VAL A 275 -12.87 0.03 6.46
C VAL A 275 -13.47 1.45 6.53
N GLY A 276 -13.86 2.02 5.39
CA GLY A 276 -14.58 3.30 5.36
C GLY A 276 -13.69 4.55 5.40
N TYR A 277 -12.38 4.43 5.17
CA TYR A 277 -11.45 5.56 5.24
C TYR A 277 -11.77 6.64 4.19
N GLY A 278 -12.26 6.27 3.01
CA GLY A 278 -12.63 7.23 1.96
C GLY A 278 -13.79 8.16 2.32
N ALA A 279 -14.54 7.86 3.39
CA ALA A 279 -15.64 8.68 3.92
C ALA A 279 -15.19 9.61 5.07
N VAL A 280 -13.90 9.99 5.12
CA VAL A 280 -13.41 10.92 6.15
C VAL A 280 -14.18 12.23 6.12
N LYS A 281 -14.54 12.69 7.30
CA LYS A 281 -15.37 13.88 7.47
C LYS A 281 -14.65 15.11 6.96
N ASP A 282 -15.32 15.88 6.12
CA ASP A 282 -14.82 17.13 5.51
C ASP A 282 -13.53 16.96 4.67
N GLY A 283 -13.19 15.74 4.28
CA GLY A 283 -11.98 15.42 3.52
C GLY A 283 -10.69 15.43 4.32
N TRP A 284 -10.76 15.54 5.65
CA TRP A 284 -9.59 15.60 6.51
C TRP A 284 -9.02 14.22 6.79
N ASP A 285 -7.73 14.06 6.52
CA ASP A 285 -7.05 12.77 6.62
C ASP A 285 -6.81 12.33 8.07
N SER A 286 -7.11 11.06 8.38
CA SER A 286 -7.07 10.52 9.75
C SER A 286 -5.65 10.24 10.30
N HIS A 287 -4.58 10.57 9.56
CA HIS A 287 -3.26 10.70 10.18
C HIS A 287 -3.18 11.89 11.14
N ASN A 288 -4.14 12.81 11.05
CA ASN A 288 -4.20 14.03 11.84
C ASN A 288 -5.37 13.99 12.84
N PHE A 289 -5.19 14.59 14.01
CA PHE A 289 -6.21 14.63 15.05
C PHE A 289 -7.52 15.29 14.57
N TYR A 290 -7.45 16.33 13.76
CA TYR A 290 -8.61 17.03 13.19
C TYR A 290 -9.38 16.16 12.19
N GLY A 291 -8.71 15.19 11.53
CA GLY A 291 -9.29 14.28 10.52
C GLY A 291 -9.69 12.90 11.04
N ARG A 292 -9.72 12.66 12.36
CA ARG A 292 -9.89 11.33 12.94
C ARG A 292 -11.25 10.66 12.76
N PHE A 293 -12.24 11.33 12.16
CA PHE A 293 -13.60 10.80 12.00
C PHE A 293 -13.93 10.48 10.54
N ALA A 294 -14.60 9.37 10.33
CA ALA A 294 -15.31 9.05 9.10
C ALA A 294 -16.81 8.85 9.39
N ALA A 295 -17.67 9.36 8.53
CA ALA A 295 -19.13 9.34 8.73
C ALA A 295 -19.76 8.43 7.67
N LEU A 296 -20.40 7.35 8.12
CA LEU A 296 -21.06 6.36 7.28
C LEU A 296 -22.30 5.83 8.01
N ASP A 297 -23.30 5.42 7.25
CA ASP A 297 -24.35 4.55 7.77
C ASP A 297 -24.05 3.06 7.48
N ASP A 298 -24.97 2.17 7.84
CA ASP A 298 -24.79 0.72 7.68
C ASP A 298 -24.81 0.30 6.18
N HIS A 299 -25.52 1.02 5.33
CA HIS A 299 -25.56 0.79 3.88
C HIS A 299 -24.23 1.22 3.22
N GLU A 300 -23.79 2.41 3.55
CA GLU A 300 -22.52 2.96 3.07
C GLU A 300 -21.32 2.11 3.52
N LEU A 301 -21.33 1.65 4.77
CA LEU A 301 -20.32 0.69 5.25
C LEU A 301 -20.29 -0.58 4.39
N ALA A 302 -21.45 -1.15 4.08
CA ALA A 302 -21.55 -2.35 3.25
C ALA A 302 -20.97 -2.11 1.85
N MET A 303 -21.18 -0.94 1.27
CA MET A 303 -20.62 -0.52 0.00
C MET A 303 -19.09 -0.37 0.06
N HIS A 304 -18.57 0.31 1.09
CA HIS A 304 -17.12 0.45 1.32
C HIS A 304 -16.41 -0.88 1.61
N MET A 305 -17.14 -1.93 1.99
CA MET A 305 -16.59 -3.27 2.17
C MET A 305 -16.39 -4.04 0.85
N ILE A 306 -17.08 -3.70 -0.23
CA ILE A 306 -17.05 -4.46 -1.49
C ILE A 306 -15.62 -4.71 -2.01
N PRO A 307 -14.72 -3.71 -2.08
CA PRO A 307 -13.35 -3.94 -2.54
C PRO A 307 -12.55 -4.87 -1.62
N PHE A 308 -12.79 -4.81 -0.31
CA PHE A 308 -12.13 -5.71 0.64
C PHE A 308 -12.63 -7.15 0.53
N VAL A 309 -13.94 -7.35 0.32
CA VAL A 309 -14.50 -8.69 0.07
C VAL A 309 -13.91 -9.29 -1.22
N ALA A 310 -13.68 -8.48 -2.26
CA ALA A 310 -12.97 -8.93 -3.45
C ALA A 310 -11.51 -9.33 -3.14
N ALA A 311 -10.80 -8.57 -2.29
CA ALA A 311 -9.47 -8.91 -1.81
C ALA A 311 -9.45 -10.23 -1.02
N PHE A 312 -10.45 -10.48 -0.17
CA PHE A 312 -10.55 -11.74 0.60
C PHE A 312 -10.76 -12.95 -0.31
N ARG A 313 -11.56 -12.80 -1.38
CA ARG A 313 -11.73 -13.85 -2.41
C ARG A 313 -10.45 -14.14 -3.20
N SER A 314 -9.54 -13.17 -3.30
CA SER A 314 -8.20 -13.34 -3.88
C SER A 314 -7.17 -13.79 -2.84
N HIS A 315 -7.61 -14.23 -1.65
CA HIS A 315 -6.76 -14.73 -0.57
C HIS A 315 -5.63 -13.77 -0.19
N VAL A 316 -5.96 -12.48 -0.01
CA VAL A 316 -4.98 -11.50 0.43
C VAL A 316 -4.33 -11.91 1.74
N ALA A 317 -3.01 -11.74 1.83
CA ALA A 317 -2.22 -12.21 2.97
C ALA A 317 -2.47 -11.40 4.24
N THR A 318 -2.66 -10.10 4.12
CA THR A 318 -2.73 -9.18 5.27
C THR A 318 -3.80 -8.11 5.05
N VAL A 319 -4.47 -7.71 6.15
CA VAL A 319 -5.38 -6.57 6.22
C VAL A 319 -4.82 -5.53 7.18
N MET A 320 -4.89 -4.25 6.79
CA MET A 320 -4.57 -3.12 7.67
C MET A 320 -5.83 -2.33 7.98
N PRO A 321 -6.20 -2.17 9.29
CA PRO A 321 -7.33 -1.35 9.70
C PRO A 321 -7.06 0.14 9.50
N THR A 322 -8.12 0.91 9.24
CA THR A 322 -8.04 2.38 9.17
C THR A 322 -7.79 3.02 10.54
N TYR A 323 -7.17 4.20 10.54
CA TYR A 323 -7.11 5.06 11.73
C TYR A 323 -8.48 5.59 12.15
N ALA A 324 -9.38 5.79 11.19
CA ALA A 324 -10.62 6.52 11.39
C ALA A 324 -11.53 5.90 12.47
N ILE A 325 -12.17 6.77 13.24
CA ILE A 325 -13.31 6.45 14.11
C ILE A 325 -14.57 6.52 13.25
N LEU A 326 -15.26 5.42 13.04
CA LEU A 326 -16.49 5.38 12.27
C LEU A 326 -17.68 5.88 13.07
N GLN A 327 -18.34 6.93 12.59
CA GLN A 327 -19.56 7.49 13.15
C GLN A 327 -20.78 7.09 12.31
N GLY A 328 -21.90 6.81 12.97
CA GLY A 328 -23.19 6.49 12.32
C GLY A 328 -23.45 5.01 12.12
N VAL A 329 -22.43 4.15 12.19
CA VAL A 329 -22.53 2.71 11.94
C VAL A 329 -23.05 1.94 13.15
N THR A 330 -23.91 0.93 12.89
CA THR A 330 -24.34 -0.08 13.85
C THR A 330 -24.00 -1.49 13.37
N LEU A 331 -23.55 -2.35 14.25
CA LEU A 331 -23.40 -3.78 13.96
C LEU A 331 -24.33 -4.58 14.85
N ASN A 332 -25.21 -5.39 14.24
CA ASN A 332 -26.22 -6.17 14.94
C ASN A 332 -27.09 -5.33 15.89
N GLY A 333 -27.42 -4.10 15.49
CA GLY A 333 -28.22 -3.16 16.26
C GLY A 333 -27.47 -2.45 17.40
N THR A 334 -26.16 -2.63 17.50
CA THR A 334 -25.31 -1.97 18.49
C THR A 334 -24.39 -0.96 17.80
N ALA A 335 -24.38 0.29 18.26
CA ALA A 335 -23.47 1.31 17.75
C ALA A 335 -22.00 0.87 17.95
N LEU A 336 -21.15 1.23 16.99
CA LEU A 336 -19.71 0.96 17.10
C LEU A 336 -19.10 1.71 18.28
N GLU A 337 -18.18 1.06 18.97
CA GLU A 337 -17.30 1.75 19.91
C GLU A 337 -16.57 2.88 19.19
N GLN A 338 -16.55 4.08 19.78
CA GLN A 338 -15.98 5.28 19.14
C GLN A 338 -14.45 5.31 19.32
N VAL A 339 -13.78 4.37 18.68
CA VAL A 339 -12.32 4.22 18.64
C VAL A 339 -11.87 3.91 17.21
N GLY A 340 -10.62 4.21 16.90
CA GLY A 340 -10.02 3.83 15.60
C GLY A 340 -10.14 2.33 15.33
N ALA A 341 -10.26 1.96 14.06
CA ALA A 341 -10.57 0.57 13.68
C ALA A 341 -9.58 -0.46 14.26
N GLY A 342 -8.30 -0.10 14.43
CA GLY A 342 -7.29 -0.95 15.07
C GLY A 342 -7.55 -1.30 16.54
N PHE A 343 -8.48 -0.59 17.21
CA PHE A 343 -8.91 -0.85 18.58
C PHE A 343 -10.32 -1.41 18.70
N ASN A 344 -11.03 -1.51 17.58
CA ASN A 344 -12.44 -1.82 17.53
C ASN A 344 -12.68 -3.33 17.35
N GLN A 345 -13.09 -4.02 18.42
CA GLN A 345 -13.37 -5.45 18.40
C GLN A 345 -14.52 -5.81 17.45
N GLN A 346 -15.54 -4.95 17.35
CA GLN A 346 -16.68 -5.18 16.44
C GLN A 346 -16.23 -5.21 14.98
N LEU A 347 -15.31 -4.29 14.58
CA LEU A 347 -14.78 -4.26 13.20
C LEU A 347 -13.79 -5.38 12.92
N LEU A 348 -12.91 -5.74 13.86
CA LEU A 348 -11.83 -6.70 13.61
C LEU A 348 -12.25 -8.15 13.91
N THR A 349 -12.87 -8.39 15.06
CA THR A 349 -13.24 -9.75 15.45
C THR A 349 -14.61 -10.14 14.90
N ASP A 350 -15.63 -9.30 15.10
CA ASP A 350 -17.00 -9.71 14.76
C ASP A 350 -17.28 -9.55 13.25
N LEU A 351 -16.88 -8.43 12.65
CA LEU A 351 -17.08 -8.19 11.22
C LEU A 351 -16.03 -8.91 10.37
N LEU A 352 -14.75 -8.56 10.50
CA LEU A 352 -13.68 -9.07 9.63
C LEU A 352 -13.45 -10.58 9.79
N ARG A 353 -13.24 -11.05 11.03
CA ARG A 353 -12.91 -12.46 11.28
C ARG A 353 -14.12 -13.37 11.20
N LYS A 354 -15.22 -13.05 11.94
CA LYS A 354 -16.37 -13.97 12.07
C LYS A 354 -17.32 -13.87 10.89
N LYS A 355 -17.71 -12.65 10.47
CA LYS A 355 -18.70 -12.47 9.39
C LYS A 355 -18.08 -12.66 8.01
N GLU A 356 -16.97 -11.98 7.73
CA GLU A 356 -16.31 -12.05 6.41
C GLU A 356 -15.33 -13.23 6.28
N GLY A 357 -15.00 -13.91 7.38
CA GLY A 357 -14.18 -15.13 7.36
C GLY A 357 -12.70 -14.90 7.03
N PHE A 358 -12.18 -13.68 7.18
CA PHE A 358 -10.78 -13.39 6.89
C PHE A 358 -9.85 -14.15 7.84
N ALA A 359 -8.97 -14.99 7.29
CA ALA A 359 -8.05 -15.86 8.05
C ALA A 359 -6.59 -15.37 8.04
N GLY A 360 -6.24 -14.36 7.21
CA GLY A 360 -4.89 -13.83 7.09
C GLY A 360 -4.45 -12.98 8.29
N LEU A 361 -3.32 -12.31 8.16
CA LEU A 361 -2.73 -11.46 9.20
C LEU A 361 -3.49 -10.12 9.33
N VAL A 362 -3.67 -9.61 10.54
CA VAL A 362 -4.10 -8.23 10.79
C VAL A 362 -2.91 -7.44 11.31
N LEU A 363 -2.40 -6.54 10.47
CA LEU A 363 -1.32 -5.61 10.78
C LEU A 363 -1.93 -4.23 11.05
N SER A 364 -1.72 -3.65 12.25
CA SER A 364 -2.19 -2.28 12.49
C SER A 364 -1.52 -1.28 11.57
N ASP A 365 -2.17 -0.18 11.30
CA ASP A 365 -1.49 0.97 10.73
C ASP A 365 -0.50 1.57 11.74
N TRP A 366 0.37 2.50 11.29
CA TRP A 366 1.55 2.96 12.03
C TRP A 366 1.20 3.93 13.16
N GLY A 367 1.82 3.73 14.33
CA GLY A 367 1.77 4.70 15.43
C GLY A 367 0.47 4.72 16.24
N ILE A 368 -0.42 3.75 16.09
CA ILE A 368 -1.69 3.72 16.85
C ILE A 368 -1.47 3.60 18.36
N THR A 369 -0.36 3.04 18.80
CA THR A 369 -0.03 2.89 20.23
C THR A 369 0.78 4.04 20.79
N GLU A 370 1.25 4.97 19.95
CA GLU A 370 2.05 6.12 20.35
C GLU A 370 1.17 7.22 20.97
N ASP A 371 1.76 8.09 21.79
CA ASP A 371 1.05 9.21 22.40
C ASP A 371 0.83 10.32 21.37
N CYS A 372 -0.39 10.88 21.35
CA CYS A 372 -0.66 12.12 20.64
C CYS A 372 -0.33 13.29 21.57
N THR A 373 0.75 13.99 21.28
CA THR A 373 1.25 15.13 22.08
C THR A 373 0.34 16.37 21.91
N GLU A 374 0.62 17.44 22.65
CA GLU A 374 -0.04 18.75 22.48
C GLU A 374 0.09 19.22 21.02
N ALA A 375 1.29 19.10 20.42
CA ALA A 375 1.55 19.44 19.02
C ALA A 375 0.79 18.52 18.04
N CYS A 376 0.63 17.26 18.36
CA CYS A 376 -0.20 16.33 17.59
C CYS A 376 -1.68 16.74 17.59
N MET A 377 -2.23 17.19 18.74
CA MET A 377 -3.64 17.56 18.88
C MET A 377 -3.95 18.96 18.33
N ASN A 378 -3.07 19.91 18.56
CA ASN A 378 -3.33 21.33 18.32
C ASN A 378 -2.47 21.94 17.19
N GLY A 379 -1.50 21.17 16.67
CA GLY A 379 -0.50 21.64 15.72
C GLY A 379 0.62 22.44 16.41
N GLU A 380 1.76 22.49 15.76
CA GLU A 380 2.88 23.35 16.16
C GLU A 380 2.52 24.84 15.97
N PRO A 381 3.01 25.74 16.84
CA PRO A 381 2.81 27.17 16.68
C PRO A 381 3.33 27.69 15.35
N GLU A 382 2.78 28.82 14.88
CA GLU A 382 3.20 29.46 13.64
C GLU A 382 4.71 29.76 13.66
N GLY A 383 5.41 29.34 12.59
CA GLY A 383 6.87 29.47 12.47
C GLY A 383 7.67 28.26 12.96
N SER A 384 7.05 27.36 13.71
CA SER A 384 7.64 26.05 14.07
C SER A 384 7.42 25.02 12.95
N LYS A 385 8.27 23.98 12.93
CA LYS A 385 8.11 22.86 11.96
C LYS A 385 7.75 21.58 12.71
N PRO A 386 6.65 20.92 12.33
CA PRO A 386 6.29 19.65 12.93
C PRO A 386 7.33 18.56 12.62
N THR A 387 7.58 17.69 13.58
CA THR A 387 8.62 16.66 13.55
C THR A 387 8.00 15.25 13.59
N PRO A 388 8.76 14.18 13.27
CA PRO A 388 8.28 12.82 13.46
C PRO A 388 7.92 12.44 14.90
N ALA A 389 8.39 13.20 15.91
CA ALA A 389 8.01 13.00 17.30
C ALA A 389 6.55 13.39 17.60
N ASP A 390 5.93 14.15 16.70
CA ASP A 390 4.53 14.60 16.80
C ASP A 390 3.55 13.61 16.14
N ILE A 391 4.04 12.41 15.79
CA ILE A 391 3.22 11.37 15.17
C ILE A 391 2.73 10.40 16.25
N GLY A 392 1.44 10.47 16.58
CA GLY A 392 0.72 9.49 17.37
C GLY A 392 -0.75 9.52 16.94
N VAL A 393 -1.34 8.35 16.74
CA VAL A 393 -2.70 8.23 16.17
C VAL A 393 -3.61 7.32 17.02
N PRO A 394 -3.66 7.51 18.34
CA PRO A 394 -4.43 6.68 19.28
C PRO A 394 -5.91 7.09 19.35
N TRP A 395 -6.57 7.24 18.22
CA TRP A 395 -7.88 7.86 18.17
C TRP A 395 -8.95 7.14 18.98
N GLY A 396 -9.58 7.89 19.90
CA GLY A 396 -10.60 7.43 20.82
C GLY A 396 -10.06 6.65 22.03
N VAL A 397 -8.73 6.50 22.15
CA VAL A 397 -8.06 5.83 23.28
C VAL A 397 -6.89 6.68 23.82
N GLU A 398 -6.91 7.98 23.59
CA GLU A 398 -5.86 8.91 23.99
C GLU A 398 -5.63 8.89 25.52
N SER A 399 -6.68 8.64 26.31
CA SER A 399 -6.62 8.57 27.76
C SER A 399 -5.98 7.29 28.31
N LEU A 400 -5.85 6.24 27.48
CA LEU A 400 -5.20 4.98 27.89
C LEU A 400 -3.67 5.16 27.86
N SER A 401 -2.98 4.50 28.78
CA SER A 401 -1.53 4.37 28.70
C SER A 401 -1.12 3.58 27.45
N ARG A 402 0.11 3.79 26.97
CA ARG A 402 0.66 3.05 25.84
C ARG A 402 0.49 1.53 26.00
N LYS A 403 0.77 0.98 27.19
CA LYS A 403 0.60 -0.45 27.48
C LYS A 403 -0.85 -0.91 27.31
N GLU A 404 -1.82 -0.13 27.77
CA GLU A 404 -3.24 -0.45 27.62
C GLU A 404 -3.70 -0.39 26.17
N ARG A 405 -3.15 0.53 25.35
CA ARG A 405 -3.43 0.59 23.91
C ARG A 405 -2.93 -0.67 23.20
N PHE A 406 -1.71 -1.16 23.51
CA PHE A 406 -1.24 -2.45 23.00
C PHE A 406 -2.18 -3.59 23.34
N ALA A 407 -2.59 -3.70 24.60
CA ALA A 407 -3.50 -4.74 25.04
C ALA A 407 -4.87 -4.64 24.33
N LYS A 408 -5.42 -3.42 24.20
CA LYS A 408 -6.72 -3.20 23.56
C LYS A 408 -6.67 -3.58 22.08
N ALA A 409 -5.65 -3.14 21.32
CA ALA A 409 -5.52 -3.45 19.90
C ALA A 409 -5.36 -4.98 19.67
N ILE A 410 -4.48 -5.63 20.43
CA ILE A 410 -4.24 -7.07 20.29
C ILE A 410 -5.48 -7.88 20.67
N ASN A 411 -6.17 -7.52 21.73
CA ASN A 411 -7.40 -8.19 22.15
C ASN A 411 -8.58 -7.89 21.22
N ALA A 412 -8.60 -6.75 20.53
CA ALA A 412 -9.58 -6.45 19.50
C ALA A 412 -9.40 -7.31 18.23
N GLY A 413 -8.20 -7.85 17.98
CA GLY A 413 -7.94 -8.74 16.85
C GLY A 413 -6.70 -8.42 16.01
N VAL A 414 -5.92 -7.39 16.37
CA VAL A 414 -4.64 -7.07 15.72
C VAL A 414 -3.59 -8.13 16.07
N ASP A 415 -2.93 -8.71 15.06
CA ASP A 415 -1.88 -9.71 15.25
C ASP A 415 -0.50 -9.08 15.35
N GLN A 416 -0.27 -7.98 14.62
CA GLN A 416 1.02 -7.30 14.58
C GLN A 416 0.84 -5.78 14.67
N ILE A 417 1.58 -5.14 15.58
CA ILE A 417 1.54 -3.68 15.80
C ILE A 417 2.58 -3.00 14.92
N GLY A 418 2.11 -2.15 14.01
CA GLY A 418 2.93 -1.34 13.11
C GLY A 418 3.48 -0.07 13.76
N GLY A 419 4.68 0.36 13.32
CA GLY A 419 5.25 1.67 13.65
C GLY A 419 5.92 1.77 15.02
N THR A 420 6.26 0.66 15.65
CA THR A 420 7.02 0.65 16.90
C THR A 420 8.21 -0.31 16.82
N ASN A 421 9.30 0.02 17.51
CA ASN A 421 10.48 -0.83 17.68
C ASN A 421 10.60 -1.38 19.12
N ASN A 422 9.51 -1.32 19.90
CA ASN A 422 9.55 -1.71 21.31
C ASN A 422 8.46 -2.75 21.65
N PRO A 423 8.84 -4.04 21.85
CA PRO A 423 7.93 -5.10 22.25
C PRO A 423 7.62 -5.15 23.76
N ASP A 424 8.28 -4.33 24.60
CA ASP A 424 8.24 -4.44 26.07
C ASP A 424 6.81 -4.33 26.64
N ALA A 425 5.97 -3.50 26.01
CA ALA A 425 4.56 -3.37 26.40
C ALA A 425 3.80 -4.69 26.22
N ILE A 426 4.03 -5.41 25.11
CA ILE A 426 3.42 -6.71 24.83
C ILE A 426 3.95 -7.74 25.84
N VAL A 427 5.26 -7.79 26.09
CA VAL A 427 5.87 -8.66 27.11
C VAL A 427 5.20 -8.46 28.46
N ALA A 428 5.05 -7.20 28.90
CA ALA A 428 4.44 -6.88 30.18
C ALA A 428 2.96 -7.32 30.24
N CYS A 429 2.21 -7.14 29.15
CA CYS A 429 0.80 -7.55 29.05
C CYS A 429 0.60 -9.07 29.05
N VAL A 430 1.50 -9.81 28.39
CA VAL A 430 1.45 -11.29 28.41
C VAL A 430 1.84 -11.82 29.80
N LYS A 431 2.88 -11.27 30.42
CA LYS A 431 3.31 -11.69 31.77
C LYS A 431 2.28 -11.44 32.87
N ASN A 432 1.49 -10.38 32.78
CA ASN A 432 0.45 -10.06 33.76
C ASN A 432 -0.92 -10.62 33.37
N GLY A 433 -1.06 -11.32 32.23
CA GLY A 433 -2.30 -11.94 31.77
C GLY A 433 -3.32 -11.01 31.12
N THR A 434 -3.00 -9.72 30.91
CA THR A 434 -3.89 -8.78 30.17
C THR A 434 -4.02 -9.17 28.69
N ILE A 435 -2.97 -9.73 28.10
CA ILE A 435 -3.01 -10.49 26.84
C ILE A 435 -2.77 -11.96 27.23
N SER A 436 -3.68 -12.86 26.85
CA SER A 436 -3.45 -14.28 27.11
C SER A 436 -2.26 -14.81 26.29
N ARG A 437 -1.54 -15.80 26.83
CA ARG A 437 -0.48 -16.47 26.09
C ARG A 437 -0.99 -17.08 24.78
N ASP A 438 -2.17 -17.70 24.81
CA ASP A 438 -2.81 -18.30 23.63
C ASP A 438 -3.07 -17.24 22.54
N ARG A 439 -3.49 -16.02 22.92
CA ARG A 439 -3.68 -14.92 21.95
C ARG A 439 -2.34 -14.49 21.32
N ALA A 440 -1.28 -14.42 22.11
CA ALA A 440 0.05 -14.10 21.62
C ALA A 440 0.60 -15.20 20.70
N GLU A 441 0.41 -16.48 21.07
CA GLU A 441 0.80 -17.63 20.24
C GLU A 441 0.02 -17.69 18.92
N MET A 442 -1.28 -17.37 18.94
CA MET A 442 -2.10 -17.27 17.72
C MET A 442 -1.58 -16.20 16.78
N ALA A 443 -1.27 -14.99 17.26
CA ALA A 443 -0.71 -13.91 16.47
C ALA A 443 0.66 -14.30 15.87
N ALA A 444 1.57 -14.80 16.72
CA ALA A 444 2.89 -15.24 16.29
C ALA A 444 2.84 -16.37 15.24
N ARG A 445 1.87 -17.29 15.40
CA ARG A 445 1.64 -18.37 14.45
C ARG A 445 1.28 -17.83 13.06
N SER A 446 0.32 -16.91 12.95
CA SER A 446 -0.08 -16.30 11.67
C SER A 446 1.09 -15.59 10.97
N ILE A 447 1.94 -14.88 11.75
CA ILE A 447 3.14 -14.22 11.24
C ILE A 447 4.16 -15.24 10.71
N LEU A 448 4.39 -16.33 11.43
CA LEU A 448 5.30 -17.38 11.03
C LEU A 448 4.79 -18.17 9.81
N GLU A 449 3.50 -18.47 9.75
CA GLU A 449 2.86 -19.11 8.60
C GLU A 449 3.10 -18.32 7.30
N GLN A 450 2.96 -16.99 7.36
CA GLN A 450 3.26 -16.11 6.22
C GLN A 450 4.74 -16.21 5.80
N LYS A 451 5.68 -16.19 6.76
CA LYS A 451 7.13 -16.32 6.48
C LYS A 451 7.47 -17.69 5.86
N PHE A 452 6.89 -18.77 6.36
CA PHE A 452 7.07 -20.12 5.79
C PHE A 452 6.46 -20.23 4.39
N SER A 453 5.27 -19.68 4.17
CA SER A 453 4.61 -19.69 2.86
C SER A 453 5.44 -18.97 1.80
N MET A 454 6.09 -17.86 2.15
CA MET A 454 7.01 -17.15 1.27
C MET A 454 8.37 -17.86 1.09
N GLY A 455 8.66 -18.93 1.82
CA GLY A 455 9.94 -19.63 1.74
C GLY A 455 11.13 -18.85 2.31
N LEU A 456 10.90 -17.87 3.17
CA LEU A 456 11.96 -17.04 3.77
C LEU A 456 12.91 -17.86 4.64
N PHE A 457 12.43 -18.90 5.31
CA PHE A 457 13.27 -19.78 6.11
C PHE A 457 14.27 -20.58 5.25
N GLU A 458 13.88 -20.93 4.02
CA GLU A 458 14.76 -21.61 3.08
C GLU A 458 15.74 -20.64 2.44
N ASP A 459 15.24 -19.54 1.87
CA ASP A 459 16.06 -18.62 1.11
C ASP A 459 15.65 -17.16 1.35
N PRO A 460 16.22 -16.51 2.38
CA PRO A 460 15.98 -15.09 2.67
C PRO A 460 16.88 -14.15 1.87
N TYR A 461 17.88 -14.67 1.18
CA TYR A 461 18.90 -13.89 0.48
C TYR A 461 18.56 -13.64 -0.98
N VAL A 462 19.11 -12.58 -1.55
CA VAL A 462 18.93 -12.23 -2.97
C VAL A 462 20.26 -12.07 -3.69
N ASP A 463 20.25 -12.33 -4.99
CA ASP A 463 21.42 -12.12 -5.86
C ASP A 463 21.53 -10.63 -6.23
N VAL A 464 22.54 -9.97 -5.66
CA VAL A 464 22.82 -8.53 -5.88
C VAL A 464 23.06 -8.21 -7.35
N ALA A 465 23.72 -9.10 -8.10
CA ALA A 465 23.98 -8.87 -9.52
C ALA A 465 22.71 -9.02 -10.37
N ALA A 466 21.84 -9.95 -10.01
CA ALA A 466 20.54 -10.11 -10.64
C ALA A 466 19.60 -8.94 -10.35
N ALA A 467 19.61 -8.39 -9.11
CA ALA A 467 18.82 -7.22 -8.72
C ALA A 467 19.01 -6.05 -9.69
N GLY A 468 20.27 -5.71 -10.02
CA GLY A 468 20.58 -4.63 -10.94
C GLY A 468 20.21 -4.88 -12.42
N LYS A 469 19.74 -6.09 -12.75
CA LYS A 469 19.25 -6.43 -14.10
C LYS A 469 17.73 -6.52 -14.16
N ILE A 470 17.10 -6.81 -13.03
CA ILE A 470 15.64 -7.00 -12.94
C ILE A 470 14.95 -5.67 -12.68
N VAL A 471 15.40 -4.93 -11.66
CA VAL A 471 14.78 -3.68 -11.24
C VAL A 471 15.02 -2.61 -12.30
N GLY A 472 13.96 -1.93 -12.73
CA GLY A 472 14.01 -0.88 -13.73
C GLY A 472 14.48 -1.35 -15.11
N ASN A 473 14.32 -2.63 -15.44
CA ASN A 473 14.71 -3.11 -16.78
C ASN A 473 13.87 -2.47 -17.88
N GLY A 474 14.40 -2.45 -19.11
CA GLY A 474 13.79 -1.73 -20.22
C GLY A 474 12.38 -2.19 -20.59
N GLU A 475 12.02 -3.45 -20.35
CA GLU A 475 10.66 -3.95 -20.57
C GLU A 475 9.68 -3.36 -19.54
N PHE A 476 10.07 -3.34 -18.27
CA PHE A 476 9.23 -2.83 -17.19
C PHE A 476 9.05 -1.31 -17.29
N VAL A 477 10.14 -0.58 -17.57
CA VAL A 477 10.10 0.88 -17.80
C VAL A 477 9.21 1.21 -19.00
N LYS A 478 9.34 0.46 -20.10
CA LYS A 478 8.45 0.65 -21.28
C LYS A 478 6.98 0.37 -20.92
N ALA A 479 6.70 -0.70 -20.19
CA ALA A 479 5.34 -1.04 -19.81
C ALA A 479 4.72 0.03 -18.90
N GLY A 480 5.51 0.61 -17.98
CA GLY A 480 5.11 1.73 -17.14
C GLY A 480 4.80 2.98 -17.98
N GLY A 481 5.67 3.37 -18.91
CA GLY A 481 5.45 4.52 -19.81
C GLY A 481 4.22 4.33 -20.70
N ASP A 482 4.05 3.13 -21.28
CA ASP A 482 2.84 2.81 -22.05
C ASP A 482 1.56 2.93 -21.18
N ALA A 483 1.61 2.54 -19.90
CA ALA A 483 0.49 2.68 -18.98
C ALA A 483 0.22 4.14 -18.60
N GLN A 484 1.28 4.94 -18.37
CA GLN A 484 1.16 6.38 -18.11
C GLN A 484 0.41 7.08 -19.24
N ALA A 485 0.82 6.86 -20.49
CA ALA A 485 0.18 7.47 -21.65
C ALA A 485 -1.28 6.98 -21.85
N ARG A 486 -1.55 5.68 -21.63
CA ARG A 486 -2.91 5.13 -21.72
C ARG A 486 -3.84 5.67 -20.64
N ALA A 487 -3.30 6.00 -19.45
CA ALA A 487 -4.10 6.50 -18.32
C ALA A 487 -4.62 7.93 -18.54
N VAL A 488 -4.03 8.70 -19.44
CA VAL A 488 -4.45 10.08 -19.70
C VAL A 488 -5.92 10.14 -20.11
N VAL A 489 -6.67 11.06 -19.49
CA VAL A 489 -8.06 11.37 -19.80
C VAL A 489 -8.12 12.67 -20.60
N ILE A 490 -8.63 12.63 -21.84
CA ILE A 490 -8.92 13.85 -22.59
C ILE A 490 -10.29 14.38 -22.12
N LEU A 491 -10.29 15.53 -21.45
CA LEU A 491 -11.51 16.19 -20.97
C LEU A 491 -12.09 17.15 -22.01
N GLU A 492 -11.22 17.88 -22.73
CA GLU A 492 -11.60 18.77 -23.82
C GLU A 492 -10.63 18.66 -24.99
N ASN A 493 -11.15 18.71 -26.22
CA ASN A 493 -10.36 18.83 -27.43
C ASN A 493 -11.12 19.69 -28.44
N LYS A 494 -10.94 21.01 -28.34
CA LYS A 494 -11.67 22.01 -29.12
C LYS A 494 -11.13 22.18 -30.52
N THR A 495 -11.98 22.63 -31.42
CA THR A 495 -11.60 23.00 -32.78
C THR A 495 -10.77 24.29 -32.75
N ILE A 496 -9.63 24.29 -33.45
CA ILE A 496 -8.80 25.49 -33.67
C ILE A 496 -9.61 26.46 -34.54
N PRO A 497 -9.78 27.70 -34.12
CA PRO A 497 -10.49 28.71 -34.92
C PRO A 497 -9.98 28.80 -36.35
N ASN A 498 -10.89 28.95 -37.31
CA ASN A 498 -10.64 29.09 -38.75
C ASN A 498 -10.00 27.88 -39.45
N THR A 499 -9.76 26.77 -38.78
CA THR A 499 -9.13 25.57 -39.38
C THR A 499 -10.11 24.41 -39.58
N GLY A 500 -11.21 24.38 -38.82
CA GLY A 500 -12.15 23.26 -38.78
C GLY A 500 -11.60 21.96 -38.18
N ARG A 501 -10.35 21.99 -37.68
CA ARG A 501 -9.67 20.81 -37.10
C ARG A 501 -9.58 20.90 -35.58
N LYS A 502 -9.73 19.77 -34.90
CA LYS A 502 -9.43 19.66 -33.48
C LYS A 502 -7.94 19.89 -33.22
N LEU A 503 -7.58 20.35 -32.03
CA LEU A 503 -6.19 20.61 -31.67
C LEU A 503 -5.38 19.31 -31.58
N LEU A 504 -5.92 18.30 -30.91
CA LEU A 504 -5.22 17.02 -30.75
C LEU A 504 -5.79 15.95 -31.72
N PRO A 505 -4.92 15.04 -32.22
CA PRO A 505 -3.45 15.05 -32.04
C PRO A 505 -2.79 16.20 -32.79
N LEU A 506 -1.60 16.65 -32.32
CA LEU A 506 -0.89 17.77 -32.90
C LEU A 506 -0.49 17.48 -34.37
N PRO A 507 -0.67 18.43 -35.28
CA PRO A 507 -0.52 18.17 -36.72
C PRO A 507 0.94 18.03 -37.17
N SER A 508 1.91 18.50 -36.37
CA SER A 508 3.33 18.51 -36.73
C SER A 508 4.22 18.65 -35.50
N SER A 509 5.36 17.95 -35.52
CA SER A 509 6.43 18.10 -34.54
C SER A 509 7.30 19.36 -34.75
N LYS A 510 7.12 20.12 -35.84
CA LYS A 510 7.89 21.35 -36.14
C LYS A 510 7.33 22.62 -35.50
N LEU A 511 6.33 22.47 -34.59
CA LEU A 511 5.75 23.62 -33.91
C LEU A 511 6.74 24.24 -32.92
N ARG A 512 6.62 25.57 -32.75
CA ARG A 512 7.28 26.31 -31.69
C ARG A 512 6.40 26.21 -30.45
N LEU A 513 6.93 25.59 -29.41
CA LEU A 513 6.19 25.38 -28.15
C LEU A 513 6.68 26.35 -27.07
N TYR A 514 5.74 27.00 -26.41
CA TYR A 514 5.94 27.49 -25.05
C TYR A 514 5.59 26.36 -24.11
N VAL A 515 6.53 25.93 -23.26
CA VAL A 515 6.31 24.83 -22.31
C VAL A 515 6.45 25.30 -20.88
N ARG A 516 5.60 24.75 -19.99
CA ARG A 516 5.68 24.90 -18.56
C ARG A 516 5.32 23.58 -17.89
N GLY A 517 6.12 23.14 -16.89
CA GLY A 517 5.96 21.81 -16.27
C GLY A 517 6.34 20.63 -17.20
N ILE A 518 6.82 20.90 -18.39
CA ILE A 518 7.41 19.95 -19.34
C ILE A 518 8.91 20.25 -19.43
N ASP A 519 9.75 19.22 -19.39
CA ASP A 519 11.19 19.38 -19.60
C ASP A 519 11.47 19.87 -21.04
N PRO A 520 12.08 21.07 -21.21
CA PRO A 520 12.39 21.61 -22.51
C PRO A 520 13.26 20.69 -23.38
N ALA A 521 14.25 20.00 -22.79
CA ALA A 521 15.13 19.08 -23.52
C ALA A 521 14.35 17.87 -24.07
N VAL A 522 13.36 17.38 -23.34
CA VAL A 522 12.47 16.31 -23.77
C VAL A 522 11.57 16.78 -24.92
N ALA A 523 11.06 18.02 -24.85
CA ALA A 523 10.26 18.59 -25.94
C ALA A 523 11.10 18.79 -27.23
N GLU A 524 12.34 19.24 -27.11
CA GLU A 524 13.26 19.36 -28.25
C GLU A 524 13.61 17.98 -28.84
N ALA A 525 13.86 16.99 -28.02
CA ALA A 525 14.09 15.60 -28.44
C ALA A 525 12.87 14.99 -29.15
N ALA A 526 11.65 15.41 -28.79
CA ALA A 526 10.42 15.04 -29.48
C ALA A 526 10.21 15.76 -30.84
N GLY A 527 11.11 16.67 -31.20
CA GLY A 527 11.14 17.37 -32.51
C GLY A 527 10.45 18.74 -32.53
N PHE A 528 10.17 19.32 -31.35
CA PHE A 528 9.64 20.67 -31.25
C PHE A 528 10.77 21.72 -31.13
N THR A 529 10.43 22.98 -31.36
CA THR A 529 11.30 24.10 -31.04
C THR A 529 10.76 24.80 -29.81
N VAL A 530 11.49 24.76 -28.69
CA VAL A 530 11.04 25.41 -27.44
C VAL A 530 11.35 26.91 -27.49
N VAL A 531 10.39 27.73 -27.11
CA VAL A 531 10.52 29.20 -27.02
C VAL A 531 10.16 29.67 -25.59
N SER A 532 10.87 30.70 -25.14
CA SER A 532 10.70 31.26 -23.78
C SER A 532 9.52 32.24 -23.66
N GLU A 533 8.99 32.74 -24.77
CA GLU A 533 7.92 33.72 -24.80
C GLU A 533 6.70 33.18 -25.55
N VAL A 534 5.52 33.29 -24.94
CA VAL A 534 4.24 32.86 -25.53
C VAL A 534 3.99 33.53 -26.89
N SER A 535 4.36 34.81 -27.05
CA SER A 535 4.20 35.57 -28.31
C SER A 535 4.97 35.02 -29.51
N LYS A 536 5.99 34.18 -29.23
CA LYS A 536 6.81 33.52 -30.28
C LYS A 536 6.39 32.06 -30.53
N ALA A 537 5.45 31.54 -29.74
CA ALA A 537 4.97 30.18 -29.84
C ALA A 537 3.87 30.01 -30.91
N ASP A 538 3.73 28.81 -31.42
CA ASP A 538 2.58 28.39 -32.23
C ASP A 538 1.53 27.70 -31.31
N LEU A 539 1.98 27.17 -30.17
CA LEU A 539 1.19 26.45 -29.20
C LEU A 539 1.82 26.59 -27.81
N ALA A 540 1.00 26.69 -26.77
CA ALA A 540 1.43 26.53 -25.39
C ALA A 540 1.04 25.16 -24.83
N VAL A 541 1.94 24.54 -24.09
CA VAL A 541 1.70 23.30 -23.32
C VAL A 541 2.05 23.57 -21.87
N ILE A 542 1.06 23.48 -20.99
CA ILE A 542 1.20 23.69 -19.56
C ILE A 542 0.81 22.40 -18.86
N HIS A 543 1.77 21.75 -18.20
CA HIS A 543 1.54 20.64 -17.27
C HIS A 543 1.56 21.21 -15.86
N ALA A 544 0.40 21.36 -15.30
CA ALA A 544 0.17 22.08 -14.05
C ALA A 544 0.19 21.14 -12.84
N ALA A 545 0.80 21.62 -11.76
CA ALA A 545 0.63 21.01 -10.45
C ALA A 545 -0.85 21.09 -10.00
N PRO A 546 -1.38 20.08 -9.29
CA PRO A 546 -2.76 20.13 -8.79
C PRO A 546 -2.94 21.26 -7.76
N PRO A 547 -4.10 21.90 -7.72
CA PRO A 547 -4.37 22.96 -6.75
C PRO A 547 -4.60 22.37 -5.35
N PHE A 548 -4.06 23.04 -4.33
CA PHE A 548 -4.32 22.72 -2.92
C PHE A 548 -4.17 23.96 -2.03
N ALA A 549 -4.59 23.84 -0.78
CA ALA A 549 -4.31 24.80 0.27
C ALA A 549 -3.67 24.08 1.45
N SER A 550 -2.58 24.64 2.00
CA SER A 550 -1.96 24.06 3.20
C SER A 550 -2.58 24.73 4.42
N GLU A 551 -3.76 24.26 4.83
CA GLU A 551 -4.50 24.83 5.95
C GLU A 551 -3.92 24.43 7.31
N HIS A 552 -3.35 23.21 7.40
CA HIS A 552 -2.86 22.61 8.65
C HIS A 552 -1.34 22.49 8.69
N ARG A 553 -0.62 23.59 8.40
CA ARG A 553 0.86 23.60 8.33
C ARG A 553 1.56 23.25 9.65
N GLY A 554 0.89 23.42 10.77
CA GLY A 554 1.40 23.07 12.10
C GLY A 554 1.36 21.58 12.40
N TYR A 555 0.71 20.77 11.57
CA TYR A 555 0.61 19.32 11.76
C TYR A 555 1.59 18.58 10.86
N PHE A 556 2.13 17.45 11.35
CA PHE A 556 3.17 16.73 10.63
C PHE A 556 2.69 16.26 9.25
N PHE A 557 1.56 15.57 9.16
CA PHE A 557 1.00 15.13 7.88
C PHE A 557 0.29 16.27 7.15
N GLY A 558 -0.48 17.13 7.82
CA GLY A 558 -1.16 18.27 7.22
C GLY A 558 -0.23 19.25 6.51
N SER A 559 1.04 19.36 6.97
CA SER A 559 2.06 20.17 6.28
C SER A 559 2.60 19.53 4.98
N ARG A 560 2.24 18.28 4.69
CA ARG A 560 2.76 17.45 3.58
C ARG A 560 1.68 16.93 2.66
N GLN A 561 0.42 16.97 3.08
CA GLN A 561 -0.73 16.54 2.30
C GLN A 561 -1.31 17.70 1.50
N HIS A 562 -1.80 17.40 0.30
CA HIS A 562 -2.54 18.36 -0.53
C HIS A 562 -3.98 18.41 -0.03
N GLU A 563 -4.26 19.30 0.92
CA GLU A 563 -5.58 19.53 1.52
C GLU A 563 -6.31 20.72 0.91
N GLY A 564 -7.52 21.00 1.38
CA GLY A 564 -8.29 22.20 1.10
C GLY A 564 -8.81 22.29 -0.32
N ARG A 565 -8.60 23.42 -0.99
CA ARG A 565 -9.23 23.77 -2.27
C ARG A 565 -8.96 22.77 -3.39
N LEU A 566 -9.96 22.62 -4.26
CA LEU A 566 -9.94 21.77 -5.43
C LEU A 566 -9.88 22.55 -6.76
N ASN A 567 -9.89 23.87 -6.74
CA ASN A 567 -9.91 24.72 -7.93
C ASN A 567 -8.64 25.57 -8.03
N TYR A 568 -8.26 25.88 -9.25
CA TYR A 568 -7.22 26.87 -9.53
C TYR A 568 -7.71 28.29 -9.20
N ILE A 569 -6.81 29.16 -8.72
CA ILE A 569 -7.05 30.57 -8.47
C ILE A 569 -6.03 31.44 -9.21
N GLU A 570 -6.28 32.74 -9.31
CA GLU A 570 -5.45 33.68 -10.07
C GLU A 570 -3.99 33.75 -9.61
N SER A 571 -3.72 33.44 -8.33
CA SER A 571 -2.36 33.41 -7.78
C SER A 571 -1.60 32.09 -8.03
N ASP A 572 -2.24 31.09 -8.62
CA ASP A 572 -1.55 29.84 -8.99
C ASP A 572 -0.72 30.08 -10.26
N PRO A 573 0.61 29.89 -10.23
CA PRO A 573 1.46 30.25 -11.36
C PRO A 573 1.14 29.53 -12.68
N ASP A 574 0.62 28.31 -12.61
CA ASP A 574 0.24 27.52 -13.80
C ASP A 574 -1.10 28.00 -14.38
N TYR A 575 -2.02 28.44 -13.53
CA TYR A 575 -3.28 29.04 -13.96
C TYR A 575 -3.07 30.45 -14.54
N GLU A 576 -2.19 31.26 -13.94
CA GLU A 576 -1.75 32.54 -14.50
C GLU A 576 -1.17 32.36 -15.90
N ALA A 577 -0.30 31.36 -16.07
CA ALA A 577 0.29 31.01 -17.38
C ALA A 577 -0.79 30.58 -18.39
N LEU A 578 -1.79 29.80 -17.99
CA LEU A 578 -2.93 29.43 -18.83
C LEU A 578 -3.71 30.67 -19.28
N VAL A 579 -4.05 31.58 -18.34
CA VAL A 579 -4.78 32.81 -18.63
C VAL A 579 -4.02 33.72 -19.60
N ALA A 580 -2.69 33.79 -19.47
CA ALA A 580 -1.85 34.56 -20.37
C ALA A 580 -1.73 33.90 -21.75
N ALA A 581 -1.43 32.60 -21.80
CA ALA A 581 -1.20 31.88 -23.04
C ALA A 581 -2.46 31.75 -23.90
N SER A 582 -3.60 31.48 -23.31
CA SER A 582 -4.87 31.29 -24.03
C SER A 582 -5.38 32.53 -24.77
N LYS A 583 -4.87 33.73 -24.43
CA LYS A 583 -5.16 34.97 -25.15
C LYS A 583 -4.35 35.14 -26.42
N VAL A 584 -3.27 34.37 -26.59
CA VAL A 584 -2.26 34.57 -27.66
C VAL A 584 -2.22 33.38 -28.62
N VAL A 585 -2.19 32.15 -28.07
CA VAL A 585 -2.05 30.92 -28.87
C VAL A 585 -2.99 29.84 -28.37
N PRO A 586 -3.34 28.83 -29.20
CA PRO A 586 -3.97 27.61 -28.70
C PRO A 586 -3.17 27.04 -27.52
N THR A 587 -3.86 26.60 -26.48
CA THR A 587 -3.20 26.16 -25.27
C THR A 587 -3.70 24.77 -24.85
N VAL A 588 -2.77 23.84 -24.67
CA VAL A 588 -2.99 22.56 -23.99
C VAL A 588 -2.74 22.74 -22.50
N PHE A 589 -3.68 22.35 -21.67
CA PHE A 589 -3.53 22.32 -20.22
C PHE A 589 -3.67 20.87 -19.76
N VAL A 590 -2.63 20.34 -19.12
CA VAL A 590 -2.57 19.02 -18.49
C VAL A 590 -2.52 19.22 -16.99
N THR A 591 -3.29 18.47 -16.23
CA THR A 591 -3.28 18.54 -14.76
C THR A 591 -3.35 17.16 -14.15
N THR A 592 -2.58 16.96 -13.07
CA THR A 592 -2.65 15.70 -12.31
C THR A 592 -3.94 15.65 -11.50
N LEU A 593 -4.73 14.61 -11.72
CA LEU A 593 -6.00 14.35 -11.06
C LEU A 593 -5.79 13.51 -9.79
N GLU A 594 -5.05 14.04 -8.83
CA GLU A 594 -4.87 13.40 -7.52
C GLU A 594 -6.16 13.37 -6.68
N ARG A 595 -7.07 14.30 -6.98
CA ARG A 595 -8.39 14.46 -6.38
C ARG A 595 -9.39 14.92 -7.44
N PRO A 596 -10.71 14.83 -7.19
CA PRO A 596 -11.74 15.40 -8.06
C PRO A 596 -11.66 16.94 -8.12
N LEU A 597 -10.94 17.46 -9.10
CA LEU A 597 -10.70 18.91 -9.26
C LEU A 597 -11.92 19.65 -9.82
N ILE A 598 -12.11 20.90 -9.40
CA ILE A 598 -13.07 21.84 -9.98
C ILE A 598 -12.37 22.58 -11.12
N LEU A 599 -12.60 22.16 -12.36
CA LEU A 599 -11.94 22.70 -13.55
C LEU A 599 -12.81 23.68 -14.37
N THR A 600 -13.91 24.17 -13.82
CA THR A 600 -14.86 25.05 -14.49
C THR A 600 -14.20 26.31 -15.03
N ASN A 601 -13.28 26.91 -14.26
CA ASN A 601 -12.55 28.10 -14.67
C ASN A 601 -11.39 27.83 -15.65
N VAL A 602 -10.95 26.57 -15.78
CA VAL A 602 -9.89 26.11 -16.70
C VAL A 602 -10.48 25.73 -18.05
N LYS A 603 -11.62 25.02 -18.04
CA LYS A 603 -12.28 24.44 -19.21
C LYS A 603 -12.43 25.43 -20.36
N ASP A 604 -12.86 26.65 -20.09
CA ASP A 604 -13.16 27.63 -21.15
C ASP A 604 -11.89 28.24 -21.75
N LYS A 605 -10.77 28.24 -21.03
CA LYS A 605 -9.49 28.82 -21.44
C LYS A 605 -8.63 27.85 -22.23
N ALA A 606 -8.60 26.58 -21.86
CA ALA A 606 -7.83 25.56 -22.55
C ALA A 606 -8.47 25.20 -23.90
N THR A 607 -7.65 25.10 -24.95
CA THR A 607 -8.07 24.54 -26.25
C THR A 607 -8.16 23.03 -26.18
N ALA A 608 -7.21 22.39 -25.46
CA ALA A 608 -7.33 21.00 -25.02
C ALA A 608 -7.05 20.94 -23.52
N LEU A 609 -7.85 20.12 -22.81
CA LEU A 609 -7.74 19.89 -21.39
C LEU A 609 -7.60 18.40 -21.14
N LEU A 610 -6.52 18.02 -20.44
CA LEU A 610 -6.19 16.63 -20.14
C LEU A 610 -6.01 16.46 -18.63
N GLY A 611 -6.44 15.31 -18.12
CA GLY A 611 -6.10 14.83 -16.79
C GLY A 611 -5.11 13.68 -16.86
N ASP A 612 -4.11 13.68 -15.99
CA ASP A 612 -3.19 12.57 -15.79
C ASP A 612 -3.24 12.05 -14.35
N PHE A 613 -2.54 10.93 -14.10
CA PHE A 613 -2.45 10.28 -12.80
C PHE A 613 -0.99 9.93 -12.46
N GLY A 614 -0.08 10.87 -12.73
CA GLY A 614 1.36 10.66 -12.69
C GLY A 614 1.89 10.23 -14.07
N ILE A 615 2.66 11.11 -14.70
CA ILE A 615 3.15 10.93 -16.06
C ILE A 615 4.47 11.68 -16.30
N ASP A 616 5.39 11.07 -17.02
CA ASP A 616 6.62 11.73 -17.46
C ASP A 616 6.38 12.67 -18.65
N SER A 617 7.19 13.72 -18.75
CA SER A 617 7.13 14.70 -19.86
C SER A 617 7.16 14.05 -21.24
N LYS A 618 7.89 12.93 -21.40
CA LYS A 618 7.98 12.19 -22.65
C LYS A 618 6.62 11.61 -23.05
N GLU A 619 5.96 10.94 -22.12
CA GLU A 619 4.68 10.28 -22.36
C GLU A 619 3.57 11.31 -22.59
N VAL A 620 3.60 12.48 -21.94
CA VAL A 620 2.71 13.62 -22.28
C VAL A 620 2.85 13.98 -23.75
N LEU A 621 4.09 14.17 -24.24
CA LEU A 621 4.33 14.55 -25.63
C LEU A 621 3.95 13.44 -26.62
N GLU A 622 4.16 12.17 -26.28
CA GLU A 622 3.69 11.03 -27.09
C GLU A 622 2.16 11.05 -27.27
N VAL A 623 1.43 11.34 -26.21
CA VAL A 623 -0.04 11.54 -26.26
C VAL A 623 -0.39 12.74 -27.13
N LEU A 624 0.21 13.90 -26.90
CA LEU A 624 -0.12 15.12 -27.66
C LEU A 624 0.14 14.95 -29.17
N GLN A 625 1.15 14.18 -29.56
CA GLN A 625 1.50 13.90 -30.95
C GLN A 625 0.67 12.76 -31.58
N GLY A 626 -0.19 12.09 -30.80
CA GLY A 626 -0.95 10.92 -31.26
C GLY A 626 -0.11 9.67 -31.52
N ARG A 627 1.12 9.62 -30.97
CA ARG A 627 1.97 8.43 -31.02
C ARG A 627 1.57 7.40 -29.96
N ALA A 628 1.00 7.86 -28.87
CA ALA A 628 0.32 7.03 -27.87
C ALA A 628 -1.17 7.39 -27.85
N ASN A 629 -2.04 6.37 -27.73
CA ASN A 629 -3.49 6.56 -27.71
C ASN A 629 -3.99 6.56 -26.27
N PRO A 630 -4.46 7.70 -25.73
CA PRO A 630 -5.07 7.76 -24.40
C PRO A 630 -6.38 6.98 -24.36
N GLN A 631 -6.58 6.21 -23.29
CA GLN A 631 -7.73 5.34 -23.08
C GLN A 631 -8.41 5.62 -21.72
N GLY A 632 -7.87 6.61 -21.00
CA GLY A 632 -8.33 6.94 -19.66
C GLY A 632 -9.77 7.46 -19.65
N HIS A 633 -10.52 6.98 -18.64
CA HIS A 633 -11.85 7.46 -18.31
C HIS A 633 -11.89 7.79 -16.81
N LEU A 634 -12.57 8.86 -16.44
CA LEU A 634 -12.67 9.29 -15.04
C LEU A 634 -13.22 8.15 -14.16
N ARG A 635 -12.63 7.96 -13.00
CA ARG A 635 -13.04 7.00 -11.97
C ARG A 635 -13.62 7.67 -10.73
N PHE A 636 -13.94 8.91 -10.88
CA PHE A 636 -14.75 9.75 -10.00
C PHE A 636 -15.39 10.87 -10.84
N GLU A 637 -16.44 11.46 -10.34
CA GLU A 637 -17.01 12.63 -10.97
C GLU A 637 -16.15 13.87 -10.69
N LEU A 638 -15.97 14.77 -11.68
CA LEU A 638 -15.38 16.07 -11.44
C LEU A 638 -16.48 17.08 -11.11
N PRO A 639 -16.49 17.66 -9.91
CA PRO A 639 -17.52 18.60 -9.50
C PRO A 639 -17.44 19.92 -10.27
N SER A 640 -18.59 20.58 -10.48
CA SER A 640 -18.64 21.86 -11.19
C SER A 640 -18.34 23.06 -10.30
N SER A 641 -18.45 22.94 -8.99
CA SER A 641 -18.26 24.03 -8.04
C SER A 641 -17.99 23.55 -6.62
N LEU A 642 -17.35 24.39 -5.82
CA LEU A 642 -17.17 24.12 -4.39
C LEU A 642 -18.50 23.97 -3.65
N ASN A 643 -19.52 24.75 -4.01
CA ASN A 643 -20.85 24.62 -3.42
C ASN A 643 -21.51 23.26 -3.75
N GLY A 644 -21.16 22.65 -4.90
CA GLY A 644 -21.54 21.29 -5.23
C GLY A 644 -20.87 20.29 -4.29
N VAL A 645 -19.56 20.39 -4.14
CA VAL A 645 -18.78 19.52 -3.23
C VAL A 645 -19.29 19.56 -1.80
N MET A 646 -19.59 20.77 -1.28
CA MET A 646 -20.10 20.94 0.09
C MET A 646 -21.49 20.34 0.34
N LYS A 647 -22.19 19.89 -0.70
CA LYS A 647 -23.50 19.27 -0.61
C LYS A 647 -23.45 17.76 -0.81
N GLN A 648 -22.31 17.23 -1.23
CA GLN A 648 -22.14 15.79 -1.42
C GLN A 648 -22.15 15.07 -0.08
N ASN A 649 -22.61 13.83 -0.12
CA ASN A 649 -22.40 12.87 0.95
C ASN A 649 -21.02 12.21 0.74
N GLY A 650 -20.05 12.55 1.57
CA GLY A 650 -18.69 12.02 1.45
C GLY A 650 -18.54 10.50 1.57
N ALA A 651 -19.62 9.77 1.79
CA ALA A 651 -19.63 8.30 1.83
C ALA A 651 -20.25 7.67 0.56
N GLU A 652 -20.95 8.46 -0.28
CA GLU A 652 -21.66 7.97 -1.47
C GLU A 652 -20.88 8.29 -2.76
N PRO A 653 -20.78 7.33 -3.70
CA PRO A 653 -20.25 7.61 -5.03
C PRO A 653 -21.29 8.30 -5.92
N HIS A 654 -20.86 8.99 -6.97
CA HIS A 654 -21.69 9.53 -8.06
C HIS A 654 -22.76 10.54 -7.59
N ASP A 655 -22.48 11.36 -6.59
CA ASP A 655 -23.44 12.31 -6.01
C ASP A 655 -23.13 13.79 -6.30
N SER A 656 -22.23 14.07 -7.26
CA SER A 656 -21.99 15.45 -7.72
C SER A 656 -23.20 15.98 -8.50
N ALA A 657 -23.80 17.06 -8.02
CA ALA A 657 -25.03 17.60 -8.63
C ALA A 657 -24.92 19.10 -8.97
N PRO A 658 -24.75 19.47 -10.27
CA PRO A 658 -24.36 18.64 -11.40
C PRO A 658 -22.83 18.47 -11.46
N PRO A 659 -22.30 17.34 -11.96
CA PRO A 659 -20.88 17.22 -12.24
C PRO A 659 -20.46 18.10 -13.42
N LEU A 660 -19.21 18.58 -13.44
CA LEU A 660 -18.62 19.19 -14.62
C LEU A 660 -18.33 18.14 -15.68
N TYR A 661 -17.80 16.99 -15.23
CA TYR A 661 -17.64 15.77 -16.03
C TYR A 661 -18.09 14.56 -15.20
N ALA A 662 -18.96 13.76 -15.79
CA ALA A 662 -19.53 12.59 -15.11
C ALA A 662 -18.50 11.45 -14.98
N TYR A 663 -18.77 10.52 -14.08
CA TYR A 663 -18.05 9.26 -14.01
C TYR A 663 -17.98 8.56 -15.37
N GLY A 664 -16.84 7.98 -15.70
CA GLY A 664 -16.63 7.31 -16.99
C GLY A 664 -16.41 8.25 -18.17
N TYR A 665 -16.37 9.57 -17.96
CA TYR A 665 -16.09 10.52 -19.04
C TYR A 665 -14.64 10.42 -19.49
N GLY A 666 -14.42 10.51 -20.82
CA GLY A 666 -13.13 10.58 -21.48
C GLY A 666 -13.34 10.62 -22.98
N LEU A 667 -12.65 11.54 -23.67
CA LEU A 667 -12.68 11.64 -25.13
C LEU A 667 -11.55 10.80 -25.75
N SER A 668 -11.73 10.40 -27.01
CA SER A 668 -10.70 9.82 -27.87
C SER A 668 -10.40 10.75 -29.04
N TYR A 669 -9.27 10.50 -29.74
CA TYR A 669 -8.93 11.22 -30.98
C TYR A 669 -9.96 10.96 -32.07
#